data_146edef5dda5bc906e446ac61a107721
#
_entry.id   146edef5dda5bc906e446ac61a107721
#
_cell.length_a   1.000
_cell.length_b   1.000
_cell.length_c   1.000
_cell.angle_alpha   90.00
_cell.angle_beta   90.00
_cell.angle_gamma   90.00
#
_symmetry.space_group_name_H-M   'P 1'
#
loop_
_entity.id
_entity.type
_entity.pdbx_description
1 polymer ?
#
loop_
_entity_poly.entity_id
_entity_poly.type
_entity_poly.pdbx_seq_one_letter_code
_entity_poly.pdbx_strand_id
1 'polypeptide(L)'
;MATQVTDIGELEITDELIAERRAEKPGETPEDMTPWQRPITAFIDVLNLWMGRIICLAILPLVAVMVTEVFSRGMFALLVSYDLDDLARAINLGPTTWAYDVSRMLGGVIFMAAAGYALMRGVHIRADFIYRTWHTTTQATVDAVLYLMFYFPAMLLFFWSALGFAGDSLGFNGWGEEWGIWEDASADSTWAPYLWPSRIFMPIGAGLLFLQGFPELFRAFHQMGKVREAKFLKFFPFYLIGLGCVFTSVFYPDVLPLGDWLGSVLGDVSISKPMVGMLMLAAMLFSIFIGFPISFTLIFLGFVFASIGGSSKLAFFLLTLQVNSTMMNDQLVAVPLFIFMGIMMEQAGLMERLFNAVQMMMSRTRGALFVAVLFVSMIFAAATGIVGASVTILGIMAAKTMNRSNYDVRLSAGAITAGGTLGILIPPSIMLIVMGPVLEVPVTDLFRAAVLPGVLLASLYMIYTIGRCMINPDLGPILPEDEQPETSPYYGLEVILVMSGLGMFIFLCIAATKGGLSFFPLAGLVIPLLWIGLMFWLFKWAREVRPKGFYFSDLWYEFFMGLVPPTVLIAFSLGSIVAGLATPAEAAACGAFGSLVLSIAYRKFSIASGYDALVKTLEITVLIMFLVAASNFXXXXXXXXXXXXXXXXXXXXXXSWAMLFFILALIFVLGWPLEWVPIVLIIVPILLPVVETLDFGLSQADLLIWFAILVAVNLQTAWLSPPVALSAYFLKGVVPEWDLKDIYLGMMQFMVIQLIGLALIIFFPQIALWLPNYW
;
A
#
# COMPACT_ATOMS: atom_id res chain seq x y z
N MET A 1 -35.16 -16.69 9.48
CA MET A 1 -35.94 -15.80 10.38
C MET A 1 -35.84 -14.38 9.85
N ALA A 2 -37.00 -13.74 9.61
CA ALA A 2 -37.04 -12.39 9.05
C ALA A 2 -36.75 -11.38 10.15
N THR A 3 -35.62 -10.75 10.07
CA THR A 3 -35.30 -9.60 10.91
C THR A 3 -36.12 -8.41 10.41
N GLN A 4 -36.94 -7.88 11.27
CA GLN A 4 -37.71 -6.67 11.00
C GLN A 4 -36.77 -5.48 10.82
N VAL A 5 -36.87 -4.86 9.67
CA VAL A 5 -36.22 -3.57 9.42
C VAL A 5 -37.02 -2.50 10.18
N THR A 6 -36.54 -2.14 11.33
CA THR A 6 -37.09 -1.01 12.06
C THR A 6 -36.11 0.16 11.99
N ASP A 7 -36.54 1.18 11.32
CA ASP A 7 -36.00 2.57 11.27
C ASP A 7 -34.63 2.81 10.67
N ILE A 8 -34.64 3.72 9.74
CA ILE A 8 -33.50 4.30 9.00
C ILE A 8 -32.67 5.22 9.94
N GLY A 9 -32.15 4.69 11.03
CA GLY A 9 -31.45 5.54 11.98
C GLY A 9 -30.24 4.92 12.66
N GLU A 10 -30.18 3.61 12.75
CA GLU A 10 -29.06 2.95 13.42
C GLU A 10 -28.64 1.69 12.65
N LEU A 11 -27.58 1.79 11.88
CA LEU A 11 -26.89 0.64 11.30
C LEU A 11 -26.20 -0.11 12.46
N GLU A 12 -26.94 -0.99 13.12
CA GLU A 12 -26.34 -1.95 14.04
C GLU A 12 -25.60 -2.99 13.19
N ILE A 13 -24.29 -2.84 13.07
CA ILE A 13 -23.43 -3.92 12.60
C ILE A 13 -23.39 -4.91 13.77
N THR A 14 -24.27 -5.91 13.71
CA THR A 14 -24.34 -6.93 14.75
C THR A 14 -23.10 -7.84 14.69
N ASP A 15 -22.70 -8.37 15.83
CA ASP A 15 -21.61 -9.35 15.95
C ASP A 15 -21.87 -10.57 15.05
N GLU A 16 -23.14 -10.88 14.78
CA GLU A 16 -23.56 -11.94 13.86
C GLU A 16 -23.15 -11.64 12.42
N LEU A 17 -23.30 -10.39 11.96
CA LEU A 17 -22.91 -9.98 10.60
C LEU A 17 -21.39 -10.03 10.40
N ILE A 18 -20.64 -9.66 11.44
CA ILE A 18 -19.17 -9.74 11.44
C ILE A 18 -18.74 -11.22 11.45
N ALA A 19 -19.40 -12.06 12.24
CA ALA A 19 -19.11 -13.50 12.33
C ALA A 19 -19.48 -14.23 11.03
N GLU A 20 -20.60 -13.86 10.41
CA GLU A 20 -21.06 -14.43 9.14
C GLU A 20 -20.06 -14.12 8.01
N ARG A 21 -19.53 -12.89 7.97
CA ARG A 21 -18.52 -12.50 6.97
C ARG A 21 -17.16 -13.15 7.23
N ARG A 22 -16.81 -13.44 8.50
CA ARG A 22 -15.59 -14.19 8.84
C ARG A 22 -15.72 -15.67 8.48
N ALA A 23 -16.94 -16.21 8.50
CA ALA A 23 -17.21 -17.61 8.16
C ALA A 23 -17.10 -17.87 6.64
N GLU A 24 -17.34 -16.84 5.81
CA GLU A 24 -17.20 -16.96 4.36
C GLU A 24 -15.73 -16.84 3.97
N LYS A 25 -15.07 -17.96 3.80
CA LYS A 25 -13.68 -18.00 3.31
C LYS A 25 -13.68 -17.76 1.80
N PRO A 26 -12.98 -16.72 1.32
CA PRO A 26 -12.87 -16.49 -0.12
C PRO A 26 -12.31 -17.72 -0.83
N GLY A 27 -12.91 -18.08 -1.97
CA GLY A 27 -12.47 -19.22 -2.75
C GLY A 27 -13.06 -20.56 -2.36
N GLU A 28 -13.96 -20.63 -1.35
CA GLU A 28 -14.66 -21.88 -1.04
C GLU A 28 -15.82 -22.11 -2.02
N THR A 29 -15.93 -23.36 -2.49
CA THR A 29 -17.01 -23.78 -3.39
C THR A 29 -18.14 -24.33 -2.55
N PRO A 30 -19.35 -23.72 -2.53
CA PRO A 30 -20.47 -24.24 -1.76
C PRO A 30 -20.85 -25.67 -2.16
N GLU A 31 -21.16 -26.51 -1.19
CA GLU A 31 -21.52 -27.92 -1.41
C GLU A 31 -22.81 -28.08 -2.19
N ASP A 32 -23.75 -27.13 -2.02
CA ASP A 32 -25.07 -27.13 -2.65
C ASP A 32 -25.14 -26.33 -3.97
N MET A 33 -23.95 -25.97 -4.54
CA MET A 33 -23.84 -25.35 -5.86
C MET A 33 -24.33 -26.30 -6.96
N THR A 34 -24.89 -25.75 -8.04
CA THR A 34 -25.42 -26.50 -9.19
C THR A 34 -24.36 -27.50 -9.72
N PRO A 35 -24.73 -28.78 -9.97
CA PRO A 35 -23.75 -29.85 -10.28
C PRO A 35 -22.80 -29.59 -11.43
N TRP A 36 -23.19 -28.83 -12.45
CA TRP A 36 -22.31 -28.52 -13.59
C TRP A 36 -21.35 -27.36 -13.31
N GLN A 37 -21.73 -26.42 -12.43
CA GLN A 37 -20.91 -25.25 -12.05
C GLN A 37 -19.77 -25.66 -11.12
N ARG A 38 -20.03 -26.59 -10.20
CA ARG A 38 -19.09 -27.00 -9.15
C ARG A 38 -17.73 -27.47 -9.67
N PRO A 39 -17.64 -28.41 -10.65
CA PRO A 39 -16.33 -28.85 -11.15
C PRO A 39 -15.57 -27.76 -11.89
N ILE A 40 -16.27 -26.87 -12.61
CA ILE A 40 -15.64 -25.73 -13.33
C ILE A 40 -15.02 -24.76 -12.31
N THR A 41 -15.80 -24.39 -11.30
CA THR A 41 -15.35 -23.50 -10.21
C THR A 41 -14.15 -24.09 -9.50
N ALA A 42 -14.22 -25.35 -9.08
CA ALA A 42 -13.13 -26.05 -8.38
C ALA A 42 -11.87 -26.13 -9.22
N PHE A 43 -11.98 -26.42 -10.53
CA PHE A 43 -10.84 -26.50 -11.42
C PHE A 43 -10.12 -25.15 -11.57
N ILE A 44 -10.89 -24.08 -11.81
CA ILE A 44 -10.33 -22.73 -12.02
C ILE A 44 -9.69 -22.23 -10.71
N ASP A 45 -10.36 -22.45 -9.57
CA ASP A 45 -9.83 -22.06 -8.24
C ASP A 45 -8.51 -22.79 -7.94
N VAL A 46 -8.43 -24.10 -8.21
CA VAL A 46 -7.20 -24.88 -7.99
C VAL A 46 -6.08 -24.35 -8.91
N LEU A 47 -6.40 -24.03 -10.15
CA LEU A 47 -5.43 -23.49 -11.12
C LEU A 47 -4.84 -22.18 -10.60
N ASN A 48 -5.70 -21.24 -10.17
CA ASN A 48 -5.27 -19.95 -9.65
C ASN A 48 -4.57 -20.09 -8.29
N LEU A 49 -5.01 -21.00 -7.43
CA LEU A 49 -4.36 -21.29 -6.15
C LEU A 49 -2.91 -21.75 -6.36
N TRP A 50 -2.68 -22.69 -7.28
CA TRP A 50 -1.33 -23.17 -7.59
C TRP A 50 -0.47 -22.08 -8.22
N MET A 51 -1.05 -21.27 -9.12
CA MET A 51 -0.34 -20.13 -9.69
C MET A 51 0.11 -19.15 -8.58
N GLY A 52 -0.78 -18.80 -7.65
CA GLY A 52 -0.44 -17.93 -6.50
C GLY A 52 0.67 -18.53 -5.63
N ARG A 53 0.57 -19.84 -5.33
CA ARG A 53 1.58 -20.55 -4.52
C ARG A 53 2.96 -20.58 -5.17
N ILE A 54 3.01 -20.73 -6.48
CA ILE A 54 4.29 -20.76 -7.23
C ILE A 54 4.87 -19.34 -7.33
N ILE A 55 4.02 -18.37 -7.68
CA ILE A 55 4.45 -16.99 -7.94
C ILE A 55 4.88 -16.27 -6.65
N CYS A 56 4.26 -16.57 -5.49
CA CYS A 56 4.70 -15.94 -4.23
C CYS A 56 6.18 -16.27 -3.92
N LEU A 57 6.67 -17.44 -4.35
CA LEU A 57 8.07 -17.81 -4.16
C LEU A 57 9.03 -16.95 -5.00
N ALA A 58 8.54 -16.28 -6.07
CA ALA A 58 9.35 -15.39 -6.91
C ALA A 58 9.82 -14.13 -6.15
N ILE A 59 9.19 -13.82 -5.01
CA ILE A 59 9.61 -12.72 -4.12
C ILE A 59 11.02 -13.01 -3.57
N LEU A 60 11.35 -14.28 -3.29
CA LEU A 60 12.67 -14.66 -2.75
C LEU A 60 13.81 -14.38 -3.74
N PRO A 61 13.76 -14.83 -5.01
CA PRO A 61 14.79 -14.45 -5.97
C PRO A 61 14.80 -12.93 -6.24
N LEU A 62 13.66 -12.24 -6.16
CA LEU A 62 13.63 -10.78 -6.28
C LEU A 62 14.47 -10.13 -5.18
N VAL A 63 14.30 -10.55 -3.91
CA VAL A 63 15.13 -10.10 -2.77
C VAL A 63 16.61 -10.43 -3.04
N ALA A 64 16.90 -11.67 -3.44
CA ALA A 64 18.26 -12.16 -3.66
C ALA A 64 19.01 -11.36 -4.74
N VAL A 65 18.33 -11.08 -5.87
CA VAL A 65 18.91 -10.32 -7.00
C VAL A 65 19.30 -8.92 -6.54
N MET A 66 18.39 -8.21 -5.87
CA MET A 66 18.64 -6.83 -5.44
C MET A 66 19.68 -6.75 -4.32
N VAL A 67 19.67 -7.70 -3.38
CA VAL A 67 20.69 -7.79 -2.31
C VAL A 67 22.08 -8.06 -2.91
N THR A 68 22.16 -8.93 -3.93
CA THR A 68 23.41 -9.23 -4.63
C THR A 68 23.98 -7.94 -5.28
N GLU A 69 23.10 -7.15 -5.93
CA GLU A 69 23.51 -5.88 -6.56
C GLU A 69 24.08 -4.92 -5.51
N VAL A 70 23.37 -4.71 -4.40
CA VAL A 70 23.79 -3.80 -3.32
C VAL A 70 25.12 -4.26 -2.73
N PHE A 71 25.24 -5.56 -2.45
CA PHE A 71 26.45 -6.15 -1.86
C PHE A 71 27.65 -6.01 -2.83
N SER A 72 27.48 -6.39 -4.09
CA SER A 72 28.54 -6.34 -5.11
C SER A 72 29.05 -4.91 -5.32
N ARG A 73 28.12 -3.95 -5.46
CA ARG A 73 28.45 -2.54 -5.66
C ARG A 73 29.09 -1.93 -4.40
N GLY A 74 28.51 -2.24 -3.23
CA GLY A 74 29.00 -1.73 -1.93
C GLY A 74 30.40 -2.23 -1.61
N MET A 75 30.64 -3.54 -1.82
CA MET A 75 31.96 -4.15 -1.60
C MET A 75 32.99 -3.61 -2.59
N PHE A 76 32.59 -3.41 -3.85
CA PHE A 76 33.47 -2.77 -4.85
C PHE A 76 33.88 -1.36 -4.40
N ALA A 77 32.91 -0.53 -4.00
CA ALA A 77 33.17 0.83 -3.53
C ALA A 77 34.07 0.83 -2.30
N LEU A 78 33.86 -0.10 -1.38
CA LEU A 78 34.67 -0.26 -0.18
C LEU A 78 36.12 -0.64 -0.54
N LEU A 79 36.31 -1.64 -1.39
CA LEU A 79 37.64 -2.10 -1.78
C LEU A 79 38.42 -1.00 -2.54
N VAL A 80 37.73 -0.25 -3.42
CA VAL A 80 38.33 0.89 -4.13
C VAL A 80 38.77 1.98 -3.15
N SER A 81 37.98 2.24 -2.08
CA SER A 81 38.31 3.24 -1.07
C SER A 81 39.60 2.89 -0.28
N TYR A 82 40.01 1.61 -0.31
CA TYR A 82 41.23 1.11 0.34
C TYR A 82 42.35 0.79 -0.69
N ASP A 83 42.23 1.29 -1.92
CA ASP A 83 43.19 1.09 -3.03
C ASP A 83 43.38 -0.41 -3.37
N LEU A 84 42.26 -1.20 -3.24
CA LEU A 84 42.27 -2.63 -3.56
C LEU A 84 41.42 -2.94 -4.81
N ASP A 85 41.40 -2.01 -5.77
CA ASP A 85 40.62 -2.11 -6.99
C ASP A 85 41.00 -3.31 -7.87
N ASP A 86 42.29 -3.69 -7.88
CA ASP A 86 42.77 -4.90 -8.60
C ASP A 86 42.14 -6.17 -8.00
N LEU A 87 42.03 -6.23 -6.68
CA LEU A 87 41.38 -7.35 -5.99
C LEU A 87 39.86 -7.37 -6.31
N ALA A 88 39.22 -6.20 -6.28
CA ALA A 88 37.79 -6.07 -6.60
C ALA A 88 37.47 -6.58 -8.02
N ARG A 89 38.35 -6.21 -9.00
CA ARG A 89 38.23 -6.68 -10.39
C ARG A 89 38.49 -8.18 -10.51
N ALA A 90 39.50 -8.69 -9.78
CA ALA A 90 39.90 -10.10 -9.82
C ALA A 90 38.78 -11.03 -9.35
N ILE A 91 37.96 -10.59 -8.36
CA ILE A 91 36.82 -11.35 -7.86
C ILE A 91 35.49 -10.94 -8.48
N ASN A 92 35.55 -10.13 -9.56
CA ASN A 92 34.42 -9.72 -10.39
C ASN A 92 33.32 -9.00 -9.59
N LEU A 93 33.71 -8.13 -8.66
CA LEU A 93 32.79 -7.26 -7.93
C LEU A 93 32.57 -5.95 -8.69
N GLY A 94 31.40 -5.37 -8.56
CA GLY A 94 31.03 -4.10 -9.18
C GLY A 94 29.55 -4.01 -9.47
N PRO A 95 29.11 -2.87 -10.01
CA PRO A 95 27.71 -2.75 -10.44
C PRO A 95 27.40 -3.78 -11.51
N THR A 96 26.29 -4.49 -11.33
CA THR A 96 25.86 -5.52 -12.29
C THR A 96 25.11 -4.84 -13.45
N THR A 97 25.17 -5.44 -14.62
CA THR A 97 24.44 -4.97 -15.81
C THR A 97 23.03 -5.57 -15.92
N TRP A 98 22.70 -6.57 -15.08
CA TRP A 98 21.51 -7.41 -15.27
C TRP A 98 20.49 -7.31 -14.10
N ALA A 99 20.93 -6.92 -12.91
CA ALA A 99 20.11 -7.05 -11.69
C ALA A 99 18.82 -6.22 -11.77
N TYR A 100 18.88 -4.99 -12.28
CA TYR A 100 17.72 -4.12 -12.40
C TYR A 100 16.71 -4.68 -13.42
N ASP A 101 17.20 -5.16 -14.57
CA ASP A 101 16.30 -5.76 -15.58
C ASP A 101 15.60 -6.99 -15.04
N VAL A 102 16.34 -7.89 -14.38
CA VAL A 102 15.77 -9.11 -13.78
C VAL A 102 14.75 -8.73 -12.70
N SER A 103 15.04 -7.73 -11.87
CA SER A 103 14.13 -7.31 -10.79
C SER A 103 12.82 -6.74 -11.36
N ARG A 104 12.89 -5.90 -12.42
CA ARG A 104 11.70 -5.37 -13.10
C ARG A 104 10.86 -6.50 -13.70
N MET A 105 11.52 -7.39 -14.43
CA MET A 105 10.85 -8.55 -15.06
C MET A 105 10.17 -9.44 -14.01
N LEU A 106 10.86 -9.74 -12.90
CA LEU A 106 10.29 -10.52 -11.79
C LEU A 106 9.11 -9.80 -11.15
N GLY A 107 9.24 -8.50 -10.89
CA GLY A 107 8.17 -7.68 -10.32
C GLY A 107 6.91 -7.70 -11.18
N GLY A 108 7.09 -7.53 -12.50
CA GLY A 108 6.01 -7.58 -13.47
C GLY A 108 5.33 -8.94 -13.53
N VAL A 109 6.13 -10.01 -13.54
CA VAL A 109 5.62 -11.40 -13.53
C VAL A 109 4.83 -11.68 -12.25
N ILE A 110 5.35 -11.24 -11.09
CA ILE A 110 4.71 -11.44 -9.78
C ILE A 110 3.28 -10.91 -9.82
N PHE A 111 3.09 -9.65 -10.26
CA PHE A 111 1.75 -9.08 -10.18
C PHE A 111 0.80 -9.63 -11.26
N MET A 112 1.28 -9.80 -12.50
CA MET A 112 0.40 -10.26 -13.59
C MET A 112 -0.01 -11.72 -13.44
N ALA A 113 0.94 -12.60 -13.17
CA ALA A 113 0.65 -14.04 -13.07
C ALA A 113 -0.27 -14.37 -11.89
N ALA A 114 -0.24 -13.57 -10.82
CA ALA A 114 -1.06 -13.79 -9.63
C ALA A 114 -2.37 -12.99 -9.61
N ALA A 115 -2.71 -12.28 -10.70
CA ALA A 115 -3.93 -11.44 -10.74
C ALA A 115 -5.21 -12.27 -10.53
N GLY A 116 -5.30 -13.47 -11.14
CA GLY A 116 -6.43 -14.40 -10.94
C GLY A 116 -6.51 -14.92 -9.51
N TYR A 117 -5.36 -15.22 -8.90
CA TYR A 117 -5.27 -15.63 -7.49
C TYR A 117 -5.81 -14.54 -6.55
N ALA A 118 -5.42 -13.28 -6.80
CA ALA A 118 -5.89 -12.14 -6.00
C ALA A 118 -7.41 -11.96 -6.09
N LEU A 119 -7.99 -12.18 -7.28
CA LEU A 119 -9.45 -12.14 -7.46
C LEU A 119 -10.13 -13.27 -6.67
N MET A 120 -9.60 -14.50 -6.76
CA MET A 120 -10.10 -15.67 -6.01
C MET A 120 -10.10 -15.40 -4.49
N ARG A 121 -9.07 -14.70 -3.99
CA ARG A 121 -8.94 -14.35 -2.57
C ARG A 121 -9.80 -13.13 -2.18
N GLY A 122 -10.44 -12.47 -3.13
CA GLY A 122 -11.30 -11.33 -2.87
C GLY A 122 -10.57 -10.08 -2.39
N VAL A 123 -9.28 -9.92 -2.73
CA VAL A 123 -8.46 -8.81 -2.21
C VAL A 123 -8.61 -7.50 -3.01
N HIS A 124 -9.37 -7.50 -4.12
CA HIS A 124 -9.53 -6.29 -4.94
C HIS A 124 -10.32 -5.19 -4.21
N ILE A 125 -9.85 -3.95 -4.32
CA ILE A 125 -10.44 -2.79 -3.64
C ILE A 125 -11.84 -2.49 -4.20
N ARG A 126 -12.81 -2.33 -3.30
CA ARG A 126 -14.19 -1.93 -3.56
C ARG A 126 -14.55 -0.73 -2.65
N ALA A 127 -15.32 0.21 -3.16
CA ALA A 127 -15.93 1.25 -2.31
C ALA A 127 -17.31 0.72 -1.88
N ASP A 128 -17.33 -0.03 -0.80
CA ASP A 128 -18.48 -0.88 -0.43
C ASP A 128 -19.40 -0.28 0.66
N PHE A 129 -19.24 1.01 0.99
CA PHE A 129 -20.00 1.61 2.10
C PHE A 129 -21.52 1.65 1.81
N ILE A 130 -21.94 1.87 0.55
CA ILE A 130 -23.35 1.75 0.14
C ILE A 130 -23.71 0.27 -0.03
N TYR A 131 -22.85 -0.49 -0.68
CA TYR A 131 -23.01 -1.90 -0.99
C TYR A 131 -23.26 -2.74 0.28
N ARG A 132 -22.56 -2.44 1.38
CA ARG A 132 -22.71 -3.15 2.67
C ARG A 132 -24.09 -2.98 3.31
N THR A 133 -24.83 -1.90 2.96
CA THR A 133 -26.16 -1.65 3.52
C THR A 133 -27.24 -2.51 2.87
N TRP A 134 -26.92 -3.15 1.72
CA TRP A 134 -27.89 -3.95 0.98
C TRP A 134 -27.97 -5.37 1.53
N HIS A 135 -29.16 -5.98 1.33
CA HIS A 135 -29.37 -7.38 1.64
C HIS A 135 -28.46 -8.28 0.77
N THR A 136 -28.00 -9.41 1.30
CA THR A 136 -27.06 -10.33 0.64
C THR A 136 -27.52 -10.76 -0.77
N THR A 137 -28.81 -11.01 -0.97
CA THR A 137 -29.36 -11.38 -2.29
C THR A 137 -29.28 -10.21 -3.28
N THR A 138 -29.44 -8.97 -2.82
CA THR A 138 -29.31 -7.77 -3.64
C THR A 138 -27.83 -7.56 -4.02
N GLN A 139 -26.92 -7.70 -3.05
CA GLN A 139 -25.48 -7.64 -3.26
C GLN A 139 -25.05 -8.64 -4.36
N ALA A 140 -25.49 -9.90 -4.22
CA ALA A 140 -25.18 -10.97 -5.17
C ALA A 140 -25.73 -10.68 -6.57
N THR A 141 -26.95 -10.11 -6.65
CA THR A 141 -27.59 -9.75 -7.93
C THR A 141 -26.80 -8.63 -8.62
N VAL A 142 -26.42 -7.60 -7.86
CA VAL A 142 -25.62 -6.46 -8.38
C VAL A 142 -24.26 -6.98 -8.85
N ASP A 143 -23.59 -7.80 -8.06
CA ASP A 143 -22.29 -8.41 -8.42
C ASP A 143 -22.41 -9.21 -9.73
N ALA A 144 -23.44 -10.06 -9.87
CA ALA A 144 -23.65 -10.85 -11.09
C ALA A 144 -23.83 -9.96 -12.31
N VAL A 145 -24.65 -8.90 -12.20
CA VAL A 145 -24.89 -7.95 -13.28
C VAL A 145 -23.59 -7.23 -13.67
N LEU A 146 -22.83 -6.77 -12.67
CA LEU A 146 -21.58 -6.02 -12.92
C LEU A 146 -20.47 -6.94 -13.47
N TYR A 147 -20.41 -8.21 -13.04
CA TYR A 147 -19.51 -9.19 -13.67
C TYR A 147 -19.85 -9.35 -15.16
N LEU A 148 -21.14 -9.48 -15.47
CA LEU A 148 -21.57 -9.64 -16.87
C LEU A 148 -21.35 -8.36 -17.71
N MET A 149 -21.65 -7.18 -17.12
CA MET A 149 -21.57 -5.90 -17.86
C MET A 149 -20.15 -5.31 -17.93
N PHE A 150 -19.44 -5.28 -16.80
CA PHE A 150 -18.15 -4.60 -16.69
C PHE A 150 -16.97 -5.55 -16.85
N TYR A 151 -16.99 -6.66 -16.10
CA TYR A 151 -15.83 -7.54 -15.96
C TYR A 151 -15.51 -8.32 -17.23
N PHE A 152 -16.48 -9.14 -17.70
CA PHE A 152 -16.21 -10.06 -18.83
C PHE A 152 -15.88 -9.33 -20.14
N PRO A 153 -16.59 -8.26 -20.55
CA PRO A 153 -16.17 -7.52 -21.74
C PRO A 153 -14.77 -6.93 -21.60
N ALA A 154 -14.48 -6.27 -20.46
CA ALA A 154 -13.19 -5.64 -20.24
C ALA A 154 -12.05 -6.67 -20.23
N MET A 155 -12.22 -7.79 -19.51
CA MET A 155 -11.18 -8.82 -19.40
C MET A 155 -10.97 -9.59 -20.70
N LEU A 156 -12.02 -9.82 -21.47
CA LEU A 156 -11.90 -10.44 -22.80
C LEU A 156 -11.11 -9.55 -23.75
N LEU A 157 -11.43 -8.25 -23.79
CA LEU A 157 -10.71 -7.27 -24.61
C LEU A 157 -9.25 -7.14 -24.16
N PHE A 158 -9.02 -7.11 -22.84
CA PHE A 158 -7.66 -7.05 -22.30
C PHE A 158 -6.85 -8.30 -22.67
N PHE A 159 -7.42 -9.48 -22.50
CA PHE A 159 -6.77 -10.75 -22.83
C PHE A 159 -6.33 -10.78 -24.31
N TRP A 160 -7.25 -10.39 -25.22
CA TRP A 160 -6.96 -10.38 -26.66
C TRP A 160 -5.87 -9.37 -27.01
N SER A 161 -5.92 -8.17 -26.42
CA SER A 161 -4.91 -7.12 -26.62
C SER A 161 -3.53 -7.58 -26.10
N ALA A 162 -3.52 -8.24 -24.92
CA ALA A 162 -2.31 -8.79 -24.32
C ALA A 162 -1.69 -9.90 -25.17
N LEU A 163 -2.52 -10.74 -25.81
CA LEU A 163 -2.05 -11.76 -26.75
C LEU A 163 -1.34 -11.12 -27.96
N GLY A 164 -1.93 -10.07 -28.53
CA GLY A 164 -1.31 -9.32 -29.62
C GLY A 164 0.03 -8.72 -29.21
N PHE A 165 0.07 -8.06 -28.07
CA PHE A 165 1.28 -7.40 -27.55
C PHE A 165 2.40 -8.41 -27.28
N ALA A 166 2.08 -9.56 -26.70
CA ALA A 166 3.06 -10.64 -26.46
C ALA A 166 3.48 -11.29 -27.79
N GLY A 167 2.54 -11.43 -28.73
CA GLY A 167 2.80 -11.95 -30.08
C GLY A 167 3.79 -11.08 -30.85
N ASP A 168 3.66 -9.78 -30.76
CA ASP A 168 4.61 -8.83 -31.40
C ASP A 168 6.02 -9.01 -30.82
N SER A 169 6.12 -9.20 -29.50
CA SER A 169 7.39 -9.43 -28.81
C SER A 169 8.03 -10.78 -29.16
N LEU A 170 7.21 -11.76 -29.54
CA LEU A 170 7.66 -13.08 -29.99
C LEU A 170 7.96 -13.12 -31.50
N GLY A 171 7.75 -11.98 -32.21
CA GLY A 171 7.97 -11.88 -33.63
C GLY A 171 6.79 -12.41 -34.49
N PHE A 172 5.59 -12.55 -33.89
CA PHE A 172 4.37 -12.92 -34.61
C PHE A 172 3.70 -11.66 -35.16
N ASN A 173 4.24 -11.13 -36.23
CA ASN A 173 3.65 -9.97 -36.90
C ASN A 173 2.53 -10.46 -37.83
N GLY A 174 1.30 -10.62 -37.30
CA GLY A 174 0.10 -10.90 -38.06
C GLY A 174 -0.06 -12.36 -38.55
N TRP A 175 0.05 -13.34 -37.65
CA TRP A 175 -0.35 -14.72 -37.90
C TRP A 175 0.22 -15.36 -39.16
N GLY A 176 1.51 -15.29 -39.37
CA GLY A 176 2.12 -15.99 -40.52
C GLY A 176 3.46 -15.45 -40.99
N GLU A 177 4.00 -14.44 -40.31
CA GLU A 177 5.35 -13.94 -40.61
C GLU A 177 6.42 -14.70 -39.79
N GLU A 178 7.67 -14.56 -40.16
CA GLU A 178 8.79 -15.32 -39.57
C GLU A 178 8.97 -15.01 -38.07
N TRP A 179 9.33 -16.00 -37.29
CA TRP A 179 9.59 -15.90 -35.87
C TRP A 179 10.81 -15.04 -35.59
N GLY A 180 10.60 -13.94 -34.85
CA GLY A 180 11.66 -13.01 -34.43
C GLY A 180 11.79 -12.86 -32.93
N ILE A 181 11.76 -13.98 -32.19
CA ILE A 181 11.81 -13.97 -30.70
C ILE A 181 13.09 -13.35 -30.13
N TRP A 182 14.08 -13.18 -30.97
CA TRP A 182 15.38 -12.61 -30.58
C TRP A 182 15.55 -11.14 -31.00
N GLU A 183 14.50 -10.45 -31.42
CA GLU A 183 14.56 -9.08 -31.90
C GLU A 183 14.17 -8.05 -30.83
N ASP A 184 13.23 -8.40 -29.92
CA ASP A 184 12.69 -7.47 -28.93
C ASP A 184 13.54 -7.49 -27.66
N ALA A 185 14.58 -6.66 -27.62
CA ALA A 185 15.49 -6.54 -26.49
C ALA A 185 15.34 -5.19 -25.79
N SER A 186 15.62 -5.17 -24.50
CA SER A 186 15.62 -3.93 -23.70
C SER A 186 16.70 -2.97 -24.18
N ALA A 187 16.35 -1.69 -24.32
CA ALA A 187 17.29 -0.62 -24.61
C ALA A 187 17.80 0.09 -23.34
N ASP A 188 17.32 -0.34 -22.17
CA ASP A 188 17.55 0.35 -20.89
C ASP A 188 18.92 0.02 -20.28
N SER A 189 19.52 -1.11 -20.66
CA SER A 189 20.78 -1.58 -20.09
C SER A 189 21.72 -2.13 -21.14
N THR A 190 23.00 -2.21 -20.79
CA THR A 190 24.04 -2.80 -21.65
C THR A 190 23.92 -4.32 -21.80
N TRP A 191 23.19 -4.97 -20.89
CA TRP A 191 22.87 -6.40 -20.96
C TRP A 191 21.84 -6.70 -22.04
N ALA A 192 20.93 -5.74 -22.31
CA ALA A 192 19.90 -5.81 -23.35
C ALA A 192 19.14 -7.15 -23.35
N PRO A 193 18.48 -7.51 -22.23
CA PRO A 193 17.75 -8.79 -22.17
C PRO A 193 16.53 -8.78 -23.10
N TYR A 194 16.16 -9.98 -23.58
CA TYR A 194 14.94 -10.14 -24.35
C TYR A 194 13.71 -9.88 -23.44
N LEU A 195 12.72 -9.16 -23.95
CA LEU A 195 11.55 -8.75 -23.18
C LEU A 195 10.40 -9.78 -23.22
N TRP A 196 10.39 -10.69 -24.20
CA TRP A 196 9.32 -11.68 -24.37
C TRP A 196 9.07 -12.55 -23.11
N PRO A 197 10.09 -12.92 -22.30
CA PRO A 197 9.81 -13.76 -21.13
C PRO A 197 8.91 -13.07 -20.10
N SER A 198 9.02 -11.76 -19.91
CA SER A 198 8.13 -11.02 -19.01
C SER A 198 6.78 -10.73 -19.69
N ARG A 199 6.81 -10.35 -20.99
CA ARG A 199 5.60 -9.96 -21.73
C ARG A 199 4.60 -11.10 -21.91
N ILE A 200 5.06 -12.36 -21.98
CA ILE A 200 4.18 -13.53 -22.11
C ILE A 200 3.28 -13.71 -20.86
N PHE A 201 3.72 -13.21 -19.70
CA PHE A 201 2.93 -13.29 -18.47
C PHE A 201 1.74 -12.31 -18.47
N MET A 202 1.75 -11.31 -19.36
CA MET A 202 0.59 -10.40 -19.51
C MET A 202 -0.65 -11.19 -20.02
N PRO A 203 -0.62 -11.90 -21.17
CA PRO A 203 -1.79 -12.69 -21.58
C PRO A 203 -2.05 -13.88 -20.66
N ILE A 204 -1.04 -14.49 -20.04
CA ILE A 204 -1.24 -15.58 -19.06
C ILE A 204 -2.06 -15.03 -17.88
N GLY A 205 -1.63 -13.90 -17.29
CA GLY A 205 -2.33 -13.27 -16.16
C GLY A 205 -3.73 -12.79 -16.53
N ALA A 206 -3.88 -12.14 -17.69
CA ALA A 206 -5.18 -11.69 -18.20
C ALA A 206 -6.13 -12.85 -18.44
N GLY A 207 -5.61 -13.99 -18.95
CA GLY A 207 -6.39 -15.22 -19.18
C GLY A 207 -6.84 -15.87 -17.89
N LEU A 208 -5.93 -16.00 -16.91
CA LEU A 208 -6.25 -16.53 -15.58
C LEU A 208 -7.28 -15.66 -14.87
N LEU A 209 -7.14 -14.35 -15.02
CA LEU A 209 -8.08 -13.37 -14.46
C LEU A 209 -9.45 -13.53 -15.12
N PHE A 210 -9.50 -13.58 -16.46
CA PHE A 210 -10.75 -13.79 -17.21
C PHE A 210 -11.45 -15.08 -16.77
N LEU A 211 -10.69 -16.17 -16.64
CA LEU A 211 -11.23 -17.47 -16.19
C LEU A 211 -11.78 -17.38 -14.78
N GLN A 212 -11.10 -16.67 -13.85
CA GLN A 212 -11.54 -16.55 -12.45
C GLN A 212 -12.88 -15.81 -12.34
N GLY A 213 -13.25 -15.01 -13.33
CA GLY A 213 -14.56 -14.37 -13.36
C GLY A 213 -15.72 -15.36 -13.33
N PHE A 214 -15.55 -16.57 -13.91
CA PHE A 214 -16.61 -17.59 -13.93
C PHE A 214 -16.93 -18.12 -12.51
N PRO A 215 -15.95 -18.58 -11.71
CA PRO A 215 -16.20 -18.93 -10.31
C PRO A 215 -16.89 -17.83 -9.50
N GLU A 216 -16.42 -16.58 -9.65
CA GLU A 216 -17.02 -15.46 -8.91
C GLU A 216 -18.46 -15.20 -9.34
N LEU A 217 -18.73 -15.28 -10.66
CA LEU A 217 -20.10 -15.16 -11.18
C LEU A 217 -20.99 -16.29 -10.68
N PHE A 218 -20.49 -17.54 -10.67
CA PHE A 218 -21.27 -18.70 -10.21
C PHE A 218 -21.54 -18.62 -8.69
N ARG A 219 -20.59 -18.12 -7.90
CA ARG A 219 -20.81 -17.83 -6.47
C ARG A 219 -21.90 -16.76 -6.29
N ALA A 220 -21.85 -15.70 -7.09
CA ALA A 220 -22.90 -14.66 -7.08
C ALA A 220 -24.27 -15.23 -7.45
N PHE A 221 -24.33 -16.09 -8.48
CA PHE A 221 -25.57 -16.77 -8.86
C PHE A 221 -26.12 -17.64 -7.72
N HIS A 222 -25.25 -18.39 -7.05
CA HIS A 222 -25.63 -19.23 -5.92
C HIS A 222 -26.22 -18.39 -4.74
N GLN A 223 -25.55 -17.27 -4.41
CA GLN A 223 -25.96 -16.38 -3.31
C GLN A 223 -27.26 -15.63 -3.60
N MET A 224 -27.61 -15.38 -4.86
CA MET A 224 -28.85 -14.65 -5.19
C MET A 224 -30.12 -15.50 -5.04
N GLY A 225 -29.97 -16.80 -4.86
CA GLY A 225 -31.07 -17.75 -4.66
C GLY A 225 -31.53 -18.43 -5.96
N LYS A 226 -32.04 -19.65 -5.82
CA LYS A 226 -32.35 -20.56 -6.94
C LYS A 226 -33.32 -19.96 -7.98
N VAL A 227 -34.29 -19.15 -7.55
CA VAL A 227 -35.29 -18.56 -8.46
C VAL A 227 -34.64 -17.50 -9.38
N ARG A 228 -33.80 -16.62 -8.81
CA ARG A 228 -33.09 -15.60 -9.58
C ARG A 228 -32.00 -16.24 -10.44
N GLU A 229 -31.27 -17.18 -9.89
CA GLU A 229 -30.25 -17.96 -10.61
C GLU A 229 -30.82 -18.59 -11.88
N ALA A 230 -32.00 -19.27 -11.78
CA ALA A 230 -32.64 -19.90 -12.92
C ALA A 230 -33.00 -18.91 -14.03
N LYS A 231 -33.42 -17.68 -13.67
CA LYS A 231 -33.68 -16.60 -14.64
C LYS A 231 -32.40 -16.17 -15.36
N PHE A 232 -31.33 -15.90 -14.61
CA PHE A 232 -30.05 -15.50 -15.19
C PHE A 232 -29.45 -16.58 -16.08
N LEU A 233 -29.52 -17.84 -15.67
CA LEU A 233 -28.99 -18.97 -16.44
C LEU A 233 -29.72 -19.16 -17.78
N LYS A 234 -31.02 -18.82 -17.86
CA LYS A 234 -31.76 -18.86 -19.13
C LYS A 234 -31.22 -17.84 -20.15
N PHE A 235 -30.76 -16.67 -19.66
CA PHE A 235 -30.22 -15.61 -20.52
C PHE A 235 -28.72 -15.73 -20.77
N PHE A 236 -28.02 -16.60 -20.04
CA PHE A 236 -26.55 -16.73 -20.09
C PHE A 236 -26.04 -17.14 -21.49
N PRO A 237 -26.67 -18.09 -22.21
CA PRO A 237 -26.22 -18.39 -23.58
C PRO A 237 -26.35 -17.19 -24.54
N PHE A 238 -27.45 -16.41 -24.41
CA PHE A 238 -27.65 -15.19 -25.23
C PHE A 238 -26.60 -14.14 -24.90
N TYR A 239 -26.25 -14.04 -23.60
CA TYR A 239 -25.19 -13.14 -23.16
C TYR A 239 -23.83 -13.53 -23.79
N LEU A 240 -23.48 -14.84 -23.83
CA LEU A 240 -22.24 -15.30 -24.45
C LEU A 240 -22.18 -14.98 -25.95
N ILE A 241 -23.33 -15.12 -26.63
CA ILE A 241 -23.46 -14.73 -28.06
C ILE A 241 -23.24 -13.23 -28.19
N GLY A 242 -23.88 -12.42 -27.33
CA GLY A 242 -23.73 -10.97 -27.32
C GLY A 242 -22.27 -10.53 -27.06
N LEU A 243 -21.62 -11.18 -26.11
CA LEU A 243 -20.20 -10.94 -25.83
C LEU A 243 -19.33 -11.26 -27.04
N GLY A 244 -19.61 -12.36 -27.71
CA GLY A 244 -18.94 -12.75 -28.97
C GLY A 244 -19.16 -11.73 -30.08
N CYS A 245 -20.39 -11.20 -30.19
CA CYS A 245 -20.71 -10.16 -31.18
C CYS A 245 -19.93 -8.86 -30.89
N VAL A 246 -19.86 -8.44 -29.60
CA VAL A 246 -19.08 -7.26 -29.21
C VAL A 246 -17.61 -7.47 -29.56
N PHE A 247 -17.07 -8.63 -29.20
CA PHE A 247 -15.68 -9.01 -29.53
C PHE A 247 -15.42 -8.91 -31.03
N THR A 248 -16.28 -9.56 -31.84
CA THR A 248 -16.14 -9.59 -33.31
C THR A 248 -16.23 -8.17 -33.89
N SER A 249 -17.16 -7.37 -33.40
CA SER A 249 -17.35 -5.98 -33.89
C SER A 249 -16.15 -5.10 -33.57
N VAL A 250 -15.51 -5.32 -32.41
CA VAL A 250 -14.35 -4.51 -31.97
C VAL A 250 -13.09 -4.86 -32.76
N PHE A 251 -12.78 -6.18 -32.88
CA PHE A 251 -11.51 -6.63 -33.49
C PHE A 251 -11.63 -6.91 -34.99
N TYR A 252 -12.83 -7.23 -35.45
CA TYR A 252 -13.09 -7.58 -36.87
C TYR A 252 -14.30 -6.80 -37.38
N PRO A 253 -14.21 -5.43 -37.47
CA PRO A 253 -15.34 -4.59 -37.83
C PRO A 253 -15.85 -4.86 -39.29
N ASP A 254 -14.98 -5.37 -40.16
CA ASP A 254 -15.37 -5.75 -41.53
C ASP A 254 -16.33 -6.95 -41.54
N VAL A 255 -16.27 -7.81 -40.51
CA VAL A 255 -17.14 -8.98 -40.37
C VAL A 255 -18.47 -8.60 -39.71
N LEU A 256 -18.44 -7.74 -38.69
CA LEU A 256 -19.64 -7.34 -37.94
C LEU A 256 -19.56 -5.84 -37.60
N PRO A 257 -20.05 -4.94 -38.49
CA PRO A 257 -19.93 -3.48 -38.25
C PRO A 257 -21.04 -2.93 -37.34
N LEU A 258 -21.08 -3.42 -36.07
CA LEU A 258 -22.04 -2.95 -35.05
C LEU A 258 -21.85 -1.46 -34.74
N GLY A 259 -20.60 -0.97 -34.78
CA GLY A 259 -20.27 0.44 -34.52
C GLY A 259 -20.98 1.37 -35.54
N ASP A 260 -20.86 1.02 -36.82
CA ASP A 260 -21.47 1.79 -37.91
C ASP A 260 -23.01 1.73 -37.85
N TRP A 261 -23.54 0.53 -37.52
CA TRP A 261 -25.00 0.34 -37.35
C TRP A 261 -25.50 1.16 -36.15
N LEU A 262 -24.79 1.13 -35.03
CA LEU A 262 -25.16 1.91 -33.84
C LEU A 262 -25.12 3.42 -34.15
N GLY A 263 -24.10 3.88 -34.87
CA GLY A 263 -23.98 5.26 -35.33
C GLY A 263 -25.17 5.69 -36.21
N SER A 264 -25.62 4.80 -37.12
CA SER A 264 -26.75 5.09 -38.00
C SER A 264 -28.08 5.14 -37.22
N VAL A 265 -28.22 4.36 -36.14
CA VAL A 265 -29.42 4.32 -35.30
C VAL A 265 -29.49 5.52 -34.35
N LEU A 266 -28.35 5.87 -33.73
CA LEU A 266 -28.28 6.94 -32.71
C LEU A 266 -28.25 8.34 -33.35
N GLY A 267 -27.95 8.41 -34.65
CA GLY A 267 -27.84 9.70 -35.37
C GLY A 267 -26.54 10.44 -35.01
N ASP A 268 -26.33 11.58 -35.61
CA ASP A 268 -25.13 12.42 -35.42
C ASP A 268 -25.18 13.16 -34.07
N VAL A 269 -25.08 12.43 -32.97
CA VAL A 269 -24.88 13.04 -31.64
C VAL A 269 -23.39 13.36 -31.53
N SER A 270 -22.99 14.53 -32.00
CA SER A 270 -21.61 15.00 -31.90
C SER A 270 -21.34 15.50 -30.46
N ILE A 271 -20.95 14.58 -29.58
CA ILE A 271 -20.54 14.93 -28.24
C ILE A 271 -19.10 15.46 -28.32
N SER A 272 -18.86 16.66 -27.84
CA SER A 272 -17.51 17.24 -27.83
C SER A 272 -16.59 16.42 -26.95
N LYS A 273 -15.31 16.31 -27.32
CA LYS A 273 -14.31 15.51 -26.54
C LYS A 273 -14.25 15.89 -25.05
N PRO A 274 -14.28 17.19 -24.66
CA PRO A 274 -14.33 17.56 -23.23
C PRO A 274 -15.58 17.05 -22.53
N MET A 275 -16.73 17.01 -23.20
CA MET A 275 -17.97 16.47 -22.63
C MET A 275 -17.84 14.96 -22.39
N VAL A 276 -17.18 14.22 -23.30
CA VAL A 276 -16.89 12.78 -23.16
C VAL A 276 -16.03 12.56 -21.90
N GLY A 277 -15.01 13.39 -21.68
CA GLY A 277 -14.14 13.32 -20.49
C GLY A 277 -14.91 13.58 -19.19
N MET A 278 -15.80 14.58 -19.17
CA MET A 278 -16.64 14.88 -18.01
C MET A 278 -17.61 13.74 -17.70
N LEU A 279 -18.23 13.17 -18.74
CA LEU A 279 -19.14 12.02 -18.59
C LEU A 279 -18.39 10.79 -18.08
N MET A 280 -17.16 10.59 -18.56
CA MET A 280 -16.29 9.50 -18.09
C MET A 280 -16.00 9.64 -16.58
N LEU A 281 -15.65 10.85 -16.13
CA LEU A 281 -15.38 11.12 -14.71
C LEU A 281 -16.65 10.89 -13.86
N ALA A 282 -17.79 11.41 -14.30
CA ALA A 282 -19.09 11.22 -13.62
C ALA A 282 -19.47 9.73 -13.56
N ALA A 283 -19.32 9.00 -14.68
CA ALA A 283 -19.60 7.57 -14.76
C ALA A 283 -18.66 6.77 -13.86
N MET A 284 -17.40 7.17 -13.80
CA MET A 284 -16.39 6.54 -12.92
C MET A 284 -16.80 6.69 -11.45
N LEU A 285 -17.08 7.91 -11.00
CA LEU A 285 -17.48 8.16 -9.61
C LEU A 285 -18.75 7.39 -9.26
N PHE A 286 -19.75 7.43 -10.14
CA PHE A 286 -21.03 6.71 -9.96
C PHE A 286 -20.78 5.19 -9.85
N SER A 287 -19.98 4.63 -10.76
CA SER A 287 -19.71 3.18 -10.83
C SER A 287 -18.90 2.70 -9.60
N ILE A 288 -17.97 3.53 -9.12
CA ILE A 288 -17.20 3.22 -7.91
C ILE A 288 -18.15 3.11 -6.71
N PHE A 289 -19.12 4.02 -6.58
CA PHE A 289 -20.08 4.01 -5.46
C PHE A 289 -21.02 2.79 -5.47
N ILE A 290 -21.22 2.13 -6.61
CA ILE A 290 -22.03 0.90 -6.69
C ILE A 290 -21.31 -0.24 -5.93
N GLY A 291 -19.97 -0.17 -5.79
CA GLY A 291 -19.22 -1.12 -4.96
C GLY A 291 -18.61 -2.30 -5.72
N PHE A 292 -18.41 -2.17 -7.02
CA PHE A 292 -17.68 -3.19 -7.82
C PHE A 292 -16.18 -2.92 -7.73
N PRO A 293 -15.30 -3.95 -7.90
CA PRO A 293 -13.85 -3.73 -7.85
C PRO A 293 -13.39 -2.65 -8.82
N ILE A 294 -12.68 -1.66 -8.29
CA ILE A 294 -12.35 -0.40 -8.98
C ILE A 294 -11.54 -0.65 -10.25
N SER A 295 -10.55 -1.56 -10.19
CA SER A 295 -9.65 -1.83 -11.33
C SER A 295 -10.43 -2.25 -12.59
N PHE A 296 -11.39 -3.17 -12.43
CA PHE A 296 -12.19 -3.68 -13.57
C PHE A 296 -13.13 -2.60 -14.10
N THR A 297 -13.70 -1.81 -13.19
CA THR A 297 -14.55 -0.65 -13.54
C THR A 297 -13.76 0.34 -14.42
N LEU A 298 -12.53 0.67 -14.01
CA LEU A 298 -11.67 1.60 -14.75
C LEU A 298 -11.33 1.08 -16.15
N ILE A 299 -10.98 -0.21 -16.26
CA ILE A 299 -10.65 -0.82 -17.55
C ILE A 299 -11.89 -0.80 -18.48
N PHE A 300 -13.05 -1.18 -17.97
CA PHE A 300 -14.30 -1.18 -18.72
C PHE A 300 -14.66 0.24 -19.21
N LEU A 301 -14.68 1.20 -18.29
CA LEU A 301 -15.02 2.60 -18.62
C LEU A 301 -14.01 3.19 -19.61
N GLY A 302 -12.72 2.85 -19.48
CA GLY A 302 -11.69 3.26 -20.42
C GLY A 302 -12.02 2.81 -21.85
N PHE A 303 -12.41 1.56 -22.02
CA PHE A 303 -12.79 1.01 -23.33
C PHE A 303 -14.07 1.69 -23.86
N VAL A 304 -15.09 1.84 -23.03
CA VAL A 304 -16.38 2.44 -23.43
C VAL A 304 -16.18 3.89 -23.89
N PHE A 305 -15.51 4.70 -23.06
CA PHE A 305 -15.36 6.13 -23.36
C PHE A 305 -14.33 6.40 -24.47
N ALA A 306 -13.32 5.53 -24.63
CA ALA A 306 -12.42 5.61 -25.78
C ALA A 306 -13.19 5.32 -27.10
N SER A 307 -14.12 4.37 -27.06
CA SER A 307 -14.94 4.02 -28.21
C SER A 307 -15.89 5.16 -28.57
N ILE A 308 -16.54 5.80 -27.56
CA ILE A 308 -17.40 6.98 -27.77
C ILE A 308 -16.57 8.15 -28.33
N GLY A 309 -15.32 8.31 -27.88
CA GLY A 309 -14.42 9.36 -28.39
C GLY A 309 -13.76 9.06 -29.72
N GLY A 310 -14.13 7.96 -30.38
CA GLY A 310 -13.62 7.55 -31.68
C GLY A 310 -12.19 7.04 -31.70
N SER A 311 -11.70 6.52 -30.56
CA SER A 311 -10.31 6.10 -30.35
C SER A 311 -10.19 4.66 -29.82
N SER A 312 -11.09 3.75 -30.20
CA SER A 312 -11.12 2.36 -29.71
C SER A 312 -9.81 1.60 -29.94
N LYS A 313 -9.21 1.71 -31.14
CA LYS A 313 -7.93 1.07 -31.45
C LYS A 313 -6.81 1.56 -30.53
N LEU A 314 -6.81 2.85 -30.23
CA LEU A 314 -5.83 3.48 -29.33
C LEU A 314 -6.01 2.94 -27.89
N ALA A 315 -7.24 2.66 -27.44
CA ALA A 315 -7.50 2.12 -26.10
C ALA A 315 -6.82 0.77 -25.89
N PHE A 316 -6.86 -0.12 -26.87
CA PHE A 316 -6.21 -1.45 -26.76
C PHE A 316 -4.70 -1.30 -26.63
N PHE A 317 -4.11 -0.47 -27.47
CA PHE A 317 -2.67 -0.17 -27.42
C PHE A 317 -2.29 0.46 -26.08
N LEU A 318 -3.05 1.46 -25.62
CA LEU A 318 -2.77 2.16 -24.37
C LEU A 318 -2.86 1.24 -23.14
N LEU A 319 -3.85 0.33 -23.10
CA LEU A 319 -3.98 -0.60 -21.97
C LEU A 319 -2.76 -1.51 -21.85
N THR A 320 -2.35 -2.15 -22.93
CA THR A 320 -1.18 -3.05 -22.92
C THR A 320 0.10 -2.26 -22.60
N LEU A 321 0.22 -1.05 -23.15
CA LEU A 321 1.38 -0.19 -22.88
C LEU A 321 1.45 0.22 -21.41
N GLN A 322 0.32 0.59 -20.80
CA GLN A 322 0.27 1.00 -19.38
C GLN A 322 0.50 -0.20 -18.44
N VAL A 323 -0.04 -1.37 -18.76
CA VAL A 323 0.23 -2.59 -18.00
C VAL A 323 1.73 -2.93 -18.10
N ASN A 324 2.32 -2.88 -19.30
CA ASN A 324 3.76 -3.13 -19.50
C ASN A 324 4.61 -2.10 -18.75
N SER A 325 4.23 -0.83 -18.80
CA SER A 325 4.92 0.25 -18.06
C SER A 325 4.90 0.00 -16.56
N THR A 326 3.78 -0.49 -16.03
CA THR A 326 3.65 -0.87 -14.62
C THR A 326 4.52 -2.10 -14.30
N MET A 327 4.53 -3.10 -15.19
CA MET A 327 5.34 -4.32 -15.04
C MET A 327 6.85 -4.02 -14.99
N MET A 328 7.29 -3.02 -15.76
CA MET A 328 8.72 -2.70 -15.93
C MET A 328 9.17 -1.47 -15.14
N ASN A 329 8.37 -1.02 -14.16
CA ASN A 329 8.66 0.18 -13.38
C ASN A 329 9.64 -0.11 -12.25
N ASP A 330 10.80 0.56 -12.25
CA ASP A 330 11.87 0.40 -11.25
C ASP A 330 11.41 0.75 -9.83
N GLN A 331 10.60 1.79 -9.70
CA GLN A 331 10.17 2.29 -8.38
C GLN A 331 9.16 1.33 -7.75
N LEU A 332 8.29 0.72 -8.57
CA LEU A 332 7.24 -0.18 -8.09
C LEU A 332 7.79 -1.55 -7.66
N VAL A 333 9.01 -1.92 -8.07
CA VAL A 333 9.72 -3.11 -7.57
C VAL A 333 9.89 -3.05 -6.05
N ALA A 334 10.01 -1.84 -5.48
CA ALA A 334 10.13 -1.64 -4.03
C ALA A 334 8.88 -2.07 -3.25
N VAL A 335 7.70 -2.09 -3.89
CA VAL A 335 6.42 -2.38 -3.23
C VAL A 335 6.40 -3.77 -2.57
N PRO A 336 6.59 -4.89 -3.31
CA PRO A 336 6.60 -6.21 -2.67
C PRO A 336 7.71 -6.36 -1.63
N LEU A 337 8.84 -5.71 -1.84
CA LEU A 337 10.00 -5.82 -0.94
C LEU A 337 9.73 -5.14 0.41
N PHE A 338 9.16 -3.92 0.42
CA PHE A 338 8.80 -3.22 1.65
C PHE A 338 7.64 -3.92 2.38
N ILE A 339 6.65 -4.45 1.65
CA ILE A 339 5.53 -5.21 2.24
C ILE A 339 6.08 -6.45 2.95
N PHE A 340 6.96 -7.20 2.30
CA PHE A 340 7.60 -8.39 2.87
C PHE A 340 8.41 -8.03 4.12
N MET A 341 9.20 -6.96 4.07
CA MET A 341 9.96 -6.45 5.21
C MET A 341 9.03 -6.18 6.40
N GLY A 342 7.92 -5.48 6.16
CA GLY A 342 6.96 -5.11 7.20
C GLY A 342 6.31 -6.33 7.86
N ILE A 343 5.84 -7.28 7.06
CA ILE A 343 5.20 -8.51 7.56
C ILE A 343 6.20 -9.36 8.36
N MET A 344 7.43 -9.49 7.88
CA MET A 344 8.48 -10.24 8.58
C MET A 344 8.85 -9.61 9.93
N MET A 345 8.91 -8.26 9.99
CA MET A 345 9.17 -7.54 11.24
C MET A 345 8.03 -7.72 12.25
N GLU A 346 6.79 -7.69 11.74
CA GLU A 346 5.59 -7.94 12.54
C GLU A 346 5.67 -9.34 13.20
N GLN A 347 5.96 -10.36 12.39
CA GLN A 347 6.05 -11.75 12.86
C GLN A 347 7.20 -12.00 13.84
N ALA A 348 8.24 -11.15 13.82
CA ALA A 348 9.36 -11.24 14.75
C ALA A 348 9.00 -10.84 16.18
N GLY A 349 7.82 -10.21 16.41
CA GLY A 349 7.31 -9.88 17.74
C GLY A 349 8.04 -8.73 18.43
N LEU A 350 8.78 -7.93 17.67
CA LEU A 350 9.57 -6.81 18.19
C LEU A 350 8.68 -5.68 18.72
N MET A 351 7.53 -5.48 18.09
CA MET A 351 6.56 -4.44 18.45
C MET A 351 6.03 -4.63 19.88
N GLU A 352 5.63 -5.87 20.21
CA GLU A 352 5.12 -6.23 21.54
C GLU A 352 6.19 -6.02 22.62
N ARG A 353 7.41 -6.42 22.33
CA ARG A 353 8.56 -6.28 23.26
C ARG A 353 8.84 -4.81 23.56
N LEU A 354 8.88 -3.98 22.51
CA LEU A 354 9.09 -2.53 22.64
C LEU A 354 7.95 -1.86 23.42
N PHE A 355 6.69 -2.22 23.10
CA PHE A 355 5.50 -1.68 23.77
C PHE A 355 5.56 -1.93 25.28
N ASN A 356 5.84 -3.19 25.67
CA ASN A 356 5.90 -3.57 27.09
C ASN A 356 7.02 -2.81 27.81
N ALA A 357 8.18 -2.66 27.18
CA ALA A 357 9.31 -1.93 27.77
C ALA A 357 8.99 -0.45 27.98
N VAL A 358 8.41 0.22 26.96
CA VAL A 358 8.06 1.65 27.04
C VAL A 358 6.97 1.86 28.10
N GLN A 359 5.95 0.99 28.11
CA GLN A 359 4.87 1.01 29.12
C GLN A 359 5.44 0.96 30.54
N MET A 360 6.33 0.02 30.80
CA MET A 360 6.92 -0.17 32.13
C MET A 360 7.86 0.98 32.52
N MET A 361 8.64 1.49 31.57
CA MET A 361 9.54 2.64 31.81
C MET A 361 8.77 3.91 32.20
N MET A 362 7.57 4.07 31.64
CA MET A 362 6.72 5.22 31.91
C MET A 362 5.61 4.93 32.94
N SER A 363 5.69 3.79 33.63
CA SER A 363 4.65 3.28 34.55
C SER A 363 4.24 4.29 35.64
N ARG A 364 5.13 5.19 36.02
CA ARG A 364 4.89 6.23 37.06
C ARG A 364 4.31 7.52 36.48
N THR A 365 4.13 7.60 35.14
CA THR A 365 3.56 8.78 34.49
C THR A 365 2.12 8.49 34.06
N ARG A 366 1.27 9.54 34.16
CA ARG A 366 -0.11 9.46 33.66
C ARG A 366 -0.10 9.40 32.15
N GLY A 367 -0.96 8.56 31.59
CA GLY A 367 -1.04 8.37 30.14
C GLY A 367 0.11 7.58 29.55
N ALA A 368 0.81 6.79 30.34
CA ALA A 368 1.95 5.96 29.91
C ALA A 368 1.62 5.05 28.73
N LEU A 369 0.44 4.43 28.75
CA LEU A 369 0.01 3.52 27.69
C LEU A 369 -0.25 4.25 26.37
N PHE A 370 -0.76 5.49 26.41
CA PHE A 370 -0.94 6.32 25.22
C PHE A 370 0.40 6.65 24.56
N VAL A 371 1.38 7.06 25.37
CA VAL A 371 2.73 7.35 24.89
C VAL A 371 3.38 6.09 24.31
N ALA A 372 3.23 4.96 25.00
CA ALA A 372 3.76 3.67 24.53
C ALA A 372 3.18 3.30 23.15
N VAL A 373 1.86 3.40 22.99
CA VAL A 373 1.18 3.09 21.72
C VAL A 373 1.68 4.02 20.60
N LEU A 374 1.70 5.32 20.84
CA LEU A 374 2.06 6.31 19.82
C LEU A 374 3.55 6.24 19.46
N PHE A 375 4.41 6.02 20.46
CA PHE A 375 5.86 5.87 20.24
C PHE A 375 6.15 4.60 19.41
N VAL A 376 5.55 3.47 19.81
CA VAL A 376 5.71 2.20 19.09
C VAL A 376 5.13 2.33 17.68
N SER A 377 3.97 2.99 17.53
CA SER A 377 3.34 3.25 16.23
C SER A 377 4.27 4.02 15.31
N MET A 378 4.93 5.06 15.81
CA MET A 378 5.86 5.90 15.03
C MET A 378 7.00 5.05 14.45
N ILE A 379 7.55 4.16 15.26
CA ILE A 379 8.68 3.29 14.85
C ILE A 379 8.18 2.21 13.86
N PHE A 380 7.07 1.54 14.19
CA PHE A 380 6.57 0.44 13.37
C PHE A 380 5.76 0.89 12.16
N ALA A 381 5.25 2.12 12.16
CA ALA A 381 4.68 2.74 10.95
C ALA A 381 5.70 2.71 9.80
N ALA A 382 6.95 3.06 10.13
CA ALA A 382 8.07 3.01 9.18
C ALA A 382 8.38 1.58 8.69
N ALA A 383 7.97 0.55 9.45
CA ALA A 383 8.25 -0.85 9.08
C ALA A 383 7.14 -1.47 8.23
N THR A 384 5.87 -1.19 8.55
CA THR A 384 4.73 -1.92 7.97
C THR A 384 4.13 -1.24 6.75
N GLY A 385 3.97 0.09 6.79
CA GLY A 385 3.32 0.85 5.71
C GLY A 385 1.84 0.50 5.47
N ILE A 386 1.21 -0.29 6.34
CA ILE A 386 -0.15 -0.82 6.17
C ILE A 386 -0.98 -0.49 7.42
N VAL A 387 -1.99 0.38 7.29
CA VAL A 387 -2.82 0.88 8.40
C VAL A 387 -3.56 -0.26 9.11
N GLY A 388 -4.25 -1.11 8.34
CA GLY A 388 -5.08 -2.19 8.89
C GLY A 388 -4.30 -3.12 9.81
N ALA A 389 -3.13 -3.57 9.35
CA ALA A 389 -2.24 -4.44 10.14
C ALA A 389 -1.77 -3.74 11.41
N SER A 390 -1.34 -2.46 11.27
CA SER A 390 -0.84 -1.67 12.41
C SER A 390 -1.92 -1.47 13.48
N VAL A 391 -3.13 -1.07 13.08
CA VAL A 391 -4.27 -0.87 14.00
C VAL A 391 -4.63 -2.17 14.71
N THR A 392 -4.69 -3.27 13.96
CA THR A 392 -5.03 -4.61 14.49
C THR A 392 -4.02 -5.04 15.56
N ILE A 393 -2.73 -4.94 15.28
CA ILE A 393 -1.66 -5.38 16.20
C ILE A 393 -1.63 -4.48 17.43
N LEU A 394 -1.70 -3.15 17.24
CA LEU A 394 -1.73 -2.19 18.35
C LEU A 394 -2.96 -2.42 19.21
N GLY A 395 -4.11 -2.73 18.62
CA GLY A 395 -5.35 -3.09 19.33
C GLY A 395 -5.16 -4.32 20.18
N ILE A 396 -4.62 -5.40 19.61
CA ILE A 396 -4.38 -6.67 20.31
C ILE A 396 -3.42 -6.45 21.50
N MET A 397 -2.34 -5.69 21.30
CA MET A 397 -1.32 -5.45 22.32
C MET A 397 -1.81 -4.53 23.44
N ALA A 398 -2.37 -3.40 23.06
CA ALA A 398 -2.59 -2.29 23.98
C ALA A 398 -3.98 -2.31 24.65
N ALA A 399 -5.04 -2.66 23.92
CA ALA A 399 -6.41 -2.51 24.41
C ALA A 399 -6.68 -3.33 25.68
N LYS A 400 -6.17 -4.57 25.73
CA LYS A 400 -6.33 -5.44 26.90
C LYS A 400 -5.71 -4.82 28.16
N THR A 401 -4.50 -4.27 28.02
CA THR A 401 -3.78 -3.60 29.12
C THR A 401 -4.48 -2.29 29.49
N MET A 402 -4.96 -1.52 28.49
CA MET A 402 -5.71 -0.28 28.70
C MET A 402 -7.01 -0.54 29.48
N ASN A 403 -7.73 -1.63 29.14
CA ASN A 403 -8.97 -2.03 29.84
C ASN A 403 -8.66 -2.40 31.30
N ARG A 404 -7.60 -3.18 31.54
CA ARG A 404 -7.19 -3.60 32.91
C ARG A 404 -6.77 -2.40 33.75
N SER A 405 -6.16 -1.39 33.14
CA SER A 405 -5.67 -0.19 33.83
C SER A 405 -6.72 0.94 33.90
N ASN A 406 -7.96 0.65 33.48
CA ASN A 406 -9.08 1.61 33.52
C ASN A 406 -8.80 2.89 32.71
N TYR A 407 -8.13 2.75 31.54
CA TYR A 407 -7.91 3.87 30.61
C TYR A 407 -9.21 4.23 29.90
N ASP A 408 -9.40 5.51 29.57
CA ASP A 408 -10.57 5.97 28.81
C ASP A 408 -10.62 5.31 27.43
N VAL A 409 -11.77 4.69 27.11
CA VAL A 409 -11.97 3.92 25.86
C VAL A 409 -11.84 4.84 24.64
N ARG A 410 -12.42 6.05 24.69
CA ARG A 410 -12.41 7.00 23.57
C ARG A 410 -10.98 7.42 23.22
N LEU A 411 -10.24 7.86 24.25
CA LEU A 411 -8.85 8.32 24.05
C LEU A 411 -7.95 7.16 23.63
N SER A 412 -8.19 5.95 24.17
CA SER A 412 -7.45 4.72 23.80
C SER A 412 -7.69 4.33 22.35
N ALA A 413 -8.96 4.30 21.93
CA ALA A 413 -9.33 3.97 20.55
C ALA A 413 -8.74 4.98 19.56
N GLY A 414 -8.81 6.27 19.90
CA GLY A 414 -8.23 7.33 19.08
C GLY A 414 -6.71 7.21 18.95
N ALA A 415 -6.01 6.95 20.06
CA ALA A 415 -4.55 6.79 20.06
C ALA A 415 -4.11 5.58 19.21
N ILE A 416 -4.81 4.45 19.33
CA ILE A 416 -4.50 3.21 18.57
C ILE A 416 -4.74 3.43 17.07
N THR A 417 -5.91 3.98 16.70
CA THR A 417 -6.27 4.18 15.29
C THR A 417 -5.40 5.26 14.64
N ALA A 418 -5.22 6.41 15.30
CA ALA A 418 -4.38 7.50 14.78
C ALA A 418 -2.91 7.07 14.69
N GLY A 419 -2.41 6.32 15.68
CA GLY A 419 -1.07 5.73 15.64
C GLY A 419 -0.89 4.85 14.42
N GLY A 420 -1.87 3.98 14.15
CA GLY A 420 -1.84 3.09 12.99
C GLY A 420 -1.81 3.83 11.65
N THR A 421 -2.46 5.00 11.54
CA THR A 421 -2.47 5.77 10.27
C THR A 421 -1.13 6.42 9.95
N LEU A 422 -0.22 6.58 10.93
CA LEU A 422 1.12 7.12 10.67
C LEU A 422 1.90 6.31 9.63
N GLY A 423 1.54 5.02 9.46
CA GLY A 423 2.21 4.11 8.50
C GLY A 423 2.08 4.51 7.04
N ILE A 424 1.07 5.29 6.68
CA ILE A 424 0.94 5.77 5.30
C ILE A 424 1.74 7.05 5.03
N LEU A 425 2.27 7.69 6.08
CA LEU A 425 3.08 8.91 5.92
C LEU A 425 4.55 8.67 6.22
N ILE A 426 4.88 8.01 7.36
CA ILE A 426 6.28 7.83 7.78
C ILE A 426 6.98 6.83 6.83
N PRO A 427 8.08 7.24 6.17
CA PRO A 427 8.78 6.36 5.25
C PRO A 427 9.41 5.14 5.96
N PRO A 428 9.53 4.00 5.26
CA PRO A 428 9.10 3.75 3.88
C PRO A 428 7.59 3.50 3.77
N SER A 429 6.91 4.38 3.07
CA SER A 429 5.44 4.34 2.89
C SER A 429 5.09 3.88 1.48
N ILE A 430 4.21 2.89 1.37
CA ILE A 430 3.73 2.37 0.08
C ILE A 430 3.02 3.49 -0.70
N MET A 431 2.26 4.35 0.01
CA MET A 431 1.54 5.45 -0.62
C MET A 431 2.51 6.42 -1.31
N LEU A 432 3.63 6.75 -0.66
CA LEU A 432 4.64 7.66 -1.22
C LEU A 432 5.37 7.02 -2.42
N ILE A 433 5.61 5.70 -2.38
CA ILE A 433 6.21 4.96 -3.51
C ILE A 433 5.31 5.06 -4.74
N VAL A 434 4.00 4.84 -4.55
CA VAL A 434 3.01 4.89 -5.63
C VAL A 434 2.84 6.34 -6.12
N MET A 435 2.90 7.31 -5.21
CA MET A 435 2.72 8.74 -5.53
C MET A 435 3.89 9.32 -6.36
N GLY A 436 5.10 8.77 -6.20
CA GLY A 436 6.28 9.21 -6.95
C GLY A 436 6.06 9.21 -8.47
N PRO A 437 5.78 8.06 -9.09
CA PRO A 437 5.47 8.00 -10.52
C PRO A 437 4.25 8.82 -10.93
N VAL A 438 3.24 8.93 -10.06
CA VAL A 438 1.99 9.68 -10.34
C VAL A 438 2.27 11.18 -10.47
N LEU A 439 3.12 11.74 -9.61
CA LEU A 439 3.45 13.17 -9.60
C LEU A 439 4.73 13.49 -10.38
N GLU A 440 5.37 12.46 -10.95
CA GLU A 440 6.65 12.56 -11.66
C GLU A 440 7.76 13.15 -10.76
N VAL A 441 7.76 12.77 -9.47
CA VAL A 441 8.70 13.21 -8.44
C VAL A 441 9.49 12.01 -7.93
N PRO A 442 10.81 12.15 -7.71
CA PRO A 442 11.59 11.04 -7.14
C PRO A 442 11.05 10.60 -5.78
N VAL A 443 10.87 9.29 -5.59
CA VAL A 443 10.39 8.71 -4.33
C VAL A 443 11.35 9.05 -3.18
N THR A 444 12.64 9.18 -3.46
CA THR A 444 13.66 9.59 -2.49
C THR A 444 13.35 10.95 -1.86
N ASP A 445 12.92 11.92 -2.69
CA ASP A 445 12.59 13.27 -2.22
C ASP A 445 11.28 13.26 -1.44
N LEU A 446 10.31 12.45 -1.84
CA LEU A 446 9.06 12.26 -1.10
C LEU A 446 9.34 11.65 0.28
N PHE A 447 10.24 10.67 0.36
CA PHE A 447 10.62 10.06 1.63
C PHE A 447 11.29 11.09 2.56
N ARG A 448 12.24 11.90 2.03
CA ARG A 448 12.87 12.99 2.78
C ARG A 448 11.83 13.98 3.30
N ALA A 449 10.90 14.37 2.43
CA ALA A 449 9.84 15.36 2.74
C ALA A 449 8.87 14.85 3.80
N ALA A 450 8.64 13.55 3.92
CA ALA A 450 7.65 12.96 4.81
C ALA A 450 8.16 12.75 6.25
N VAL A 451 9.48 12.75 6.47
CA VAL A 451 10.07 12.46 7.80
C VAL A 451 9.59 13.48 8.85
N LEU A 452 9.80 14.78 8.58
CA LEU A 452 9.44 15.83 9.55
C LEU A 452 7.92 15.92 9.78
N PRO A 453 7.07 15.90 8.74
CA PRO A 453 5.62 15.84 8.95
C PRO A 453 5.16 14.63 9.77
N GLY A 454 5.75 13.45 9.54
CA GLY A 454 5.44 12.24 10.31
C GLY A 454 5.77 12.40 11.81
N VAL A 455 6.96 12.90 12.10
CA VAL A 455 7.41 13.18 13.47
C VAL A 455 6.52 14.28 14.11
N LEU A 456 6.17 15.31 13.34
CA LEU A 456 5.28 16.38 13.80
C LEU A 456 3.92 15.81 14.25
N LEU A 457 3.27 15.00 13.42
CA LEU A 457 1.97 14.40 13.72
C LEU A 457 2.05 13.49 14.96
N ALA A 458 3.05 12.61 15.01
CA ALA A 458 3.26 11.74 16.18
C ALA A 458 3.44 12.54 17.45
N SER A 459 4.22 13.63 17.38
CA SER A 459 4.47 14.54 18.52
C SER A 459 3.18 15.25 18.95
N LEU A 460 2.38 15.73 18.00
CA LEU A 460 1.09 16.38 18.29
C LEU A 460 0.13 15.42 18.99
N TYR A 461 0.07 14.14 18.54
CA TYR A 461 -0.76 13.11 19.18
C TYR A 461 -0.29 12.85 20.63
N MET A 462 1.02 12.74 20.84
CA MET A 462 1.59 12.51 22.18
C MET A 462 1.33 13.70 23.10
N ILE A 463 1.55 14.93 22.62
CA ILE A 463 1.29 16.17 23.37
C ILE A 463 -0.20 16.25 23.76
N TYR A 464 -1.08 15.91 22.82
CA TYR A 464 -2.53 15.93 23.07
C TYR A 464 -2.93 14.92 24.16
N THR A 465 -2.45 13.68 24.05
CA THR A 465 -2.80 12.61 25.03
C THR A 465 -2.26 12.94 26.43
N ILE A 466 -1.00 13.37 26.50
CA ILE A 466 -0.37 13.77 27.78
C ILE A 466 -1.13 14.98 28.37
N GLY A 467 -1.41 15.98 27.57
CA GLY A 467 -2.14 17.19 27.98
C GLY A 467 -3.52 16.85 28.53
N ARG A 468 -4.25 15.96 27.85
CA ARG A 468 -5.59 15.50 28.32
C ARG A 468 -5.46 14.75 29.65
N CYS A 469 -4.44 13.93 29.84
CA CYS A 469 -4.20 13.18 31.07
C CYS A 469 -3.73 14.10 32.22
N MET A 470 -3.06 15.21 31.91
CA MET A 470 -2.66 16.21 32.91
C MET A 470 -3.88 17.01 33.40
N ILE A 471 -4.82 17.31 32.50
CA ILE A 471 -6.05 18.05 32.84
C ILE A 471 -7.03 17.15 33.60
N ASN A 472 -7.26 15.93 33.06
CA ASN A 472 -8.15 14.92 33.63
C ASN A 472 -7.37 13.64 33.94
N PRO A 473 -6.86 13.48 35.15
CA PRO A 473 -6.01 12.33 35.52
C PRO A 473 -6.68 10.95 35.35
N ASP A 474 -8.02 10.93 35.42
CA ASP A 474 -8.80 9.68 35.31
C ASP A 474 -8.77 9.07 33.90
N LEU A 475 -8.39 9.84 32.87
CA LEU A 475 -8.32 9.37 31.49
C LEU A 475 -7.16 8.38 31.25
N GLY A 476 -6.07 8.54 32.00
CA GLY A 476 -4.91 7.68 31.91
C GLY A 476 -4.22 7.49 33.24
N PRO A 477 -4.77 6.64 34.12
CA PRO A 477 -4.22 6.45 35.48
C PRO A 477 -2.79 5.89 35.45
N ILE A 478 -2.07 6.14 36.54
CA ILE A 478 -0.74 5.55 36.78
C ILE A 478 -0.92 4.04 36.98
N LEU A 479 0.01 3.25 36.49
CA LEU A 479 0.00 1.79 36.69
C LEU A 479 0.03 1.43 38.17
N PRO A 480 -0.65 0.38 38.61
CA PRO A 480 -0.61 -0.06 40.03
C PRO A 480 0.83 -0.30 40.53
N GLU A 481 1.05 -0.02 41.79
CA GLU A 481 2.39 -0.13 42.41
C GLU A 481 3.03 -1.52 42.29
N ASP A 482 2.21 -2.56 42.31
CA ASP A 482 2.66 -3.95 42.16
C ASP A 482 3.10 -4.28 40.72
N GLU A 483 2.72 -3.48 39.73
CA GLU A 483 3.14 -3.62 38.34
C GLU A 483 4.28 -2.68 37.96
N GLN A 484 4.68 -1.78 38.86
CA GLN A 484 5.78 -0.85 38.63
C GLN A 484 7.13 -1.53 38.91
N PRO A 485 8.16 -1.32 38.06
CA PRO A 485 9.48 -1.88 38.30
C PRO A 485 10.20 -1.15 39.46
N GLU A 486 11.03 -1.87 40.20
CA GLU A 486 11.90 -1.29 41.20
C GLU A 486 12.98 -0.42 40.57
N THR A 487 13.25 0.73 41.16
CA THR A 487 14.32 1.62 40.66
C THR A 487 15.69 1.06 41.09
N SER A 488 16.58 0.96 40.10
CA SER A 488 17.99 0.62 40.34
C SER A 488 18.66 1.75 41.13
N PRO A 489 19.58 1.40 42.07
CA PRO A 489 20.40 2.45 42.71
C PRO A 489 21.23 3.27 41.71
N TYR A 490 21.47 2.73 40.53
CA TYR A 490 22.25 3.37 39.48
C TYR A 490 21.38 3.96 38.37
N TYR A 491 20.09 4.20 38.64
CA TYR A 491 19.13 4.66 37.64
C TYR A 491 19.59 5.96 36.93
N GLY A 492 20.12 6.92 37.68
CA GLY A 492 20.64 8.17 37.12
C GLY A 492 21.78 7.93 36.13
N LEU A 493 22.70 7.02 36.47
CA LEU A 493 23.81 6.64 35.59
C LEU A 493 23.30 5.93 34.33
N GLU A 494 22.32 5.03 34.49
CA GLU A 494 21.68 4.31 33.37
C GLU A 494 21.06 5.30 32.36
N VAL A 495 20.32 6.28 32.86
CA VAL A 495 19.67 7.32 32.01
C VAL A 495 20.74 8.13 31.25
N ILE A 496 21.79 8.57 31.95
CA ILE A 496 22.89 9.35 31.32
C ILE A 496 23.60 8.52 30.24
N LEU A 497 23.89 7.24 30.50
CA LEU A 497 24.54 6.35 29.54
C LEU A 497 23.66 6.15 28.29
N VAL A 498 22.36 5.90 28.49
CA VAL A 498 21.41 5.69 27.40
C VAL A 498 21.29 6.95 26.54
N MET A 499 21.09 8.12 27.18
CA MET A 499 20.93 9.39 26.47
C MET A 499 22.22 9.79 25.74
N SER A 500 23.39 9.53 26.32
CA SER A 500 24.68 9.79 25.66
C SER A 500 24.88 8.86 24.46
N GLY A 501 24.49 7.59 24.58
CA GLY A 501 24.53 6.62 23.48
C GLY A 501 23.63 7.01 22.31
N LEU A 502 22.41 7.40 22.63
CA LEU A 502 21.45 7.86 21.63
C LEU A 502 21.93 9.16 20.94
N GLY A 503 22.42 10.10 21.72
CA GLY A 503 23.02 11.35 21.21
C GLY A 503 24.22 11.08 20.29
N MET A 504 25.09 10.16 20.72
CA MET A 504 26.26 9.74 19.91
C MET A 504 25.81 9.10 18.59
N PHE A 505 24.81 8.22 18.63
CA PHE A 505 24.28 7.56 17.44
C PHE A 505 23.70 8.58 16.45
N ILE A 506 22.88 9.52 16.93
CA ILE A 506 22.28 10.59 16.11
C ILE A 506 23.38 11.46 15.49
N PHE A 507 24.37 11.86 16.32
CA PHE A 507 25.53 12.67 15.87
C PHE A 507 26.28 11.95 14.76
N LEU A 508 26.55 10.65 14.90
CA LEU A 508 27.29 9.88 13.90
C LEU A 508 26.51 9.70 12.60
N CYS A 509 25.17 9.54 12.71
CA CYS A 509 24.31 9.48 11.53
C CYS A 509 24.37 10.81 10.74
N ILE A 510 24.26 11.95 11.44
CA ILE A 510 24.36 13.27 10.82
C ILE A 510 25.76 13.49 10.21
N ALA A 511 26.81 13.11 10.93
CA ALA A 511 28.19 13.24 10.44
C ALA A 511 28.44 12.39 9.20
N ALA A 512 27.89 11.17 9.17
CA ALA A 512 28.00 10.25 8.03
C ALA A 512 27.35 10.85 6.77
N THR A 513 26.18 11.45 6.92
CA THR A 513 25.42 12.02 5.79
C THR A 513 26.05 13.28 5.20
N LYS A 514 26.83 14.04 5.98
CA LYS A 514 27.50 15.26 5.50
C LYS A 514 28.89 15.02 4.88
N GLY A 515 29.25 13.75 4.63
CA GLY A 515 30.56 13.44 4.05
C GLY A 515 31.73 13.62 5.02
N GLY A 516 31.44 13.92 6.30
CA GLY A 516 32.45 14.04 7.34
C GLY A 516 33.16 12.73 7.65
N LEU A 517 32.59 11.61 7.19
CA LEU A 517 33.13 10.27 7.36
C LEU A 517 33.76 9.71 6.07
N SER A 518 33.88 10.54 5.02
CA SER A 518 34.53 10.14 3.77
C SER A 518 36.01 9.70 3.97
N PHE A 519 36.64 10.20 5.03
CA PHE A 519 38.00 9.79 5.42
C PHE A 519 38.04 8.42 6.08
N PHE A 520 36.95 7.99 6.76
CA PHE A 520 36.91 6.73 7.52
C PHE A 520 35.50 6.10 7.40
N PRO A 521 35.13 5.57 6.24
CA PRO A 521 33.77 5.00 6.06
C PRO A 521 33.53 3.80 6.99
N LEU A 522 34.56 3.01 7.31
CA LEU A 522 34.44 1.89 8.25
C LEU A 522 34.28 2.38 9.69
N ALA A 523 34.99 3.45 10.08
CA ALA A 523 34.92 4.00 11.44
C ALA A 523 33.53 4.55 11.75
N GLY A 524 32.87 5.17 10.77
CA GLY A 524 31.50 5.71 10.91
C GLY A 524 30.46 4.66 11.19
N LEU A 525 30.70 3.41 10.77
CA LEU A 525 29.79 2.29 11.07
C LEU A 525 30.23 1.51 12.29
N VAL A 526 31.55 1.28 12.43
CA VAL A 526 32.12 0.42 13.48
C VAL A 526 32.03 1.09 14.87
N ILE A 527 32.25 2.41 14.96
CA ILE A 527 32.23 3.12 16.25
C ILE A 527 30.82 3.08 16.90
N PRO A 528 29.72 3.38 16.19
CA PRO A 528 28.40 3.22 16.78
C PRO A 528 28.08 1.78 17.16
N LEU A 529 28.46 0.81 16.34
CA LEU A 529 28.23 -0.62 16.61
C LEU A 529 29.01 -1.07 17.85
N LEU A 530 30.25 -0.63 17.96
CA LEU A 530 31.09 -0.92 19.16
C LEU A 530 30.48 -0.26 20.41
N TRP A 531 30.01 0.99 20.29
CA TRP A 531 29.36 1.69 21.41
C TRP A 531 28.09 0.97 21.85
N ILE A 532 27.22 0.58 20.91
CA ILE A 532 26.00 -0.19 21.16
C ILE A 532 26.38 -1.54 21.81
N GLY A 533 27.39 -2.22 21.27
CA GLY A 533 27.89 -3.50 21.80
C GLY A 533 28.42 -3.37 23.24
N LEU A 534 29.19 -2.31 23.48
CA LEU A 534 29.73 -2.00 24.81
C LEU A 534 28.59 -1.73 25.81
N MET A 535 27.63 -0.91 25.42
CA MET A 535 26.44 -0.59 26.24
C MET A 535 25.63 -1.86 26.54
N PHE A 536 25.43 -2.71 25.52
CA PHE A 536 24.73 -3.97 25.65
C PHE A 536 25.48 -4.91 26.65
N TRP A 537 26.81 -4.98 26.53
CA TRP A 537 27.66 -5.77 27.38
C TRP A 537 27.64 -5.26 28.85
N LEU A 538 27.70 -3.92 29.02
CA LEU A 538 27.64 -3.30 30.37
C LEU A 538 26.28 -3.56 31.04
N PHE A 539 25.18 -3.46 30.33
CA PHE A 539 23.85 -3.75 30.86
C PHE A 539 23.69 -5.23 31.20
N LYS A 540 24.21 -6.11 30.33
CA LYS A 540 24.20 -7.56 30.57
C LYS A 540 25.02 -7.89 31.81
N TRP A 541 26.25 -7.34 31.91
CA TRP A 541 27.13 -7.52 33.08
C TRP A 541 26.47 -7.01 34.37
N ALA A 542 25.89 -5.82 34.36
CA ALA A 542 25.19 -5.25 35.49
C ALA A 542 24.03 -6.14 35.95
N ARG A 543 23.31 -6.73 35.00
CA ARG A 543 22.20 -7.66 35.24
C ARG A 543 22.67 -8.96 35.89
N GLU A 544 23.84 -9.48 35.49
CA GLU A 544 24.40 -10.74 36.01
C GLU A 544 24.96 -10.60 37.41
N VAL A 545 25.52 -9.46 37.78
CA VAL A 545 26.23 -9.21 39.05
C VAL A 545 25.29 -8.86 40.21
N ARG A 546 24.09 -8.33 39.92
CA ARG A 546 23.17 -7.86 40.97
C ARG A 546 22.30 -8.96 41.58
N PRO A 547 21.72 -8.73 42.77
CA PRO A 547 20.76 -9.69 43.37
C PRO A 547 19.51 -9.89 42.50
N LYS A 548 18.85 -11.02 42.67
CA LYS A 548 17.62 -11.35 41.95
C LYS A 548 16.52 -10.32 42.27
N GLY A 549 16.03 -9.65 41.26
CA GLY A 549 14.98 -8.65 41.33
C GLY A 549 14.71 -8.04 39.96
N PHE A 550 13.60 -7.38 39.82
CA PHE A 550 13.22 -6.72 38.56
C PHE A 550 13.54 -5.24 38.66
N TYR A 551 14.58 -4.79 37.97
CA TYR A 551 15.10 -3.43 38.03
C TYR A 551 14.90 -2.68 36.69
N PHE A 552 15.07 -1.36 36.70
CA PHE A 552 15.05 -0.54 35.48
C PHE A 552 16.10 -0.96 34.43
N SER A 553 17.21 -1.54 34.87
CA SER A 553 18.23 -2.08 33.95
C SER A 553 17.69 -3.25 33.10
N ASP A 554 16.76 -4.04 33.66
CA ASP A 554 16.06 -5.09 32.88
C ASP A 554 15.18 -4.48 31.81
N LEU A 555 14.49 -3.39 32.14
CA LEU A 555 13.64 -2.63 31.19
C LEU A 555 14.46 -2.01 30.08
N TRP A 556 15.65 -1.45 30.43
CA TRP A 556 16.55 -0.91 29.39
C TRP A 556 17.01 -2.01 28.44
N TYR A 557 17.33 -3.19 28.99
CA TYR A 557 17.70 -4.34 28.16
C TYR A 557 16.56 -4.71 27.21
N GLU A 558 15.33 -4.84 27.73
CA GLU A 558 14.15 -5.17 26.92
C GLU A 558 13.84 -4.06 25.91
N PHE A 559 13.97 -2.80 26.31
CA PHE A 559 13.77 -1.64 25.44
C PHE A 559 14.75 -1.68 24.27
N PHE A 560 16.04 -1.91 24.55
CA PHE A 560 17.06 -1.96 23.49
C PHE A 560 16.88 -3.18 22.60
N MET A 561 16.49 -4.33 23.16
CA MET A 561 16.22 -5.52 22.36
C MET A 561 14.98 -5.35 21.46
N GLY A 562 14.04 -4.52 21.88
CA GLY A 562 12.87 -4.17 21.06
C GLY A 562 13.12 -3.02 20.08
N LEU A 563 13.96 -2.06 20.46
CA LEU A 563 14.19 -0.82 19.71
C LEU A 563 15.34 -0.91 18.69
N VAL A 564 16.51 -1.41 19.14
CA VAL A 564 17.75 -1.31 18.36
C VAL A 564 17.67 -2.10 17.04
N PRO A 565 17.26 -3.38 17.03
CA PRO A 565 17.25 -4.13 15.77
C PRO A 565 16.32 -3.53 14.70
N PRO A 566 15.04 -3.20 14.99
CA PRO A 566 14.20 -2.56 13.97
C PRO A 566 14.70 -1.16 13.59
N THR A 567 15.24 -0.39 14.55
CA THR A 567 15.79 0.95 14.25
C THR A 567 17.01 0.85 13.33
N VAL A 568 17.91 -0.09 13.59
CA VAL A 568 19.09 -0.34 12.72
C VAL A 568 18.62 -0.76 11.33
N LEU A 569 17.63 -1.63 11.24
CA LEU A 569 17.09 -2.08 9.97
C LEU A 569 16.45 -0.93 9.19
N ILE A 570 15.62 -0.12 9.86
CA ILE A 570 14.97 1.06 9.26
C ILE A 570 16.02 2.11 8.87
N ALA A 571 17.00 2.37 9.74
CA ALA A 571 18.09 3.31 9.47
C ALA A 571 18.94 2.83 8.28
N PHE A 572 19.19 1.54 8.17
CA PHE A 572 19.94 0.97 7.05
C PHE A 572 19.11 1.09 5.75
N SER A 573 17.84 0.76 5.79
CA SER A 573 16.93 0.82 4.65
C SER A 573 16.59 2.28 4.30
N LEU A 574 15.84 2.98 5.16
CA LEU A 574 15.40 4.35 4.92
C LEU A 574 16.56 5.33 4.91
N GLY A 575 17.50 5.18 5.84
CA GLY A 575 18.67 6.06 5.94
C GLY A 575 19.52 6.05 4.68
N SER A 576 19.68 4.88 4.04
CA SER A 576 20.42 4.76 2.79
C SER A 576 19.71 5.49 1.63
N ILE A 577 18.38 5.48 1.62
CA ILE A 577 17.57 6.23 0.64
C ILE A 577 17.73 7.75 0.88
N VAL A 578 17.53 8.18 2.13
CA VAL A 578 17.61 9.60 2.52
C VAL A 578 19.01 10.17 2.22
N ALA A 579 20.06 9.38 2.46
CA ALA A 579 21.43 9.75 2.18
C ALA A 579 21.80 9.65 0.68
N GLY A 580 20.91 9.15 -0.17
CA GLY A 580 21.16 8.99 -1.61
C GLY A 580 22.12 7.85 -1.96
N LEU A 581 22.31 6.90 -1.03
CA LEU A 581 23.25 5.78 -1.21
C LEU A 581 22.61 4.58 -1.91
N ALA A 582 21.29 4.48 -1.85
CA ALA A 582 20.54 3.35 -2.40
C ALA A 582 19.21 3.83 -3.02
N THR A 583 18.80 3.16 -4.08
CA THR A 583 17.44 3.33 -4.65
C THR A 583 16.40 2.73 -3.70
N PRO A 584 15.13 3.13 -3.81
CA PRO A 584 14.08 2.54 -2.98
C PRO A 584 13.98 1.01 -3.09
N ALA A 585 14.18 0.44 -4.28
CA ALA A 585 14.14 -1.03 -4.50
C ALA A 585 15.31 -1.73 -3.81
N GLU A 586 16.51 -1.16 -3.90
CA GLU A 586 17.72 -1.70 -3.23
C GLU A 586 17.55 -1.69 -1.72
N ALA A 587 17.13 -0.55 -1.18
CA ALA A 587 16.92 -0.36 0.26
C ALA A 587 15.83 -1.30 0.78
N ALA A 588 14.74 -1.46 0.02
CA ALA A 588 13.63 -2.38 0.35
C ALA A 588 14.11 -3.84 0.39
N ALA A 589 14.95 -4.24 -0.56
CA ALA A 589 15.49 -5.60 -0.62
C ALA A 589 16.42 -5.88 0.57
N CYS A 590 17.28 -4.92 0.92
CA CYS A 590 18.15 -5.02 2.10
C CYS A 590 17.32 -5.08 3.38
N GLY A 591 16.24 -4.28 3.46
CA GLY A 591 15.28 -4.32 4.55
C GLY A 591 14.57 -5.65 4.66
N ALA A 592 14.10 -6.20 3.52
CA ALA A 592 13.43 -7.51 3.43
C ALA A 592 14.37 -8.64 3.91
N PHE A 593 15.60 -8.63 3.42
CA PHE A 593 16.61 -9.61 3.82
C PHE A 593 16.95 -9.47 5.31
N GLY A 594 17.16 -8.23 5.77
CA GLY A 594 17.48 -7.93 7.18
C GLY A 594 16.35 -8.35 8.13
N SER A 595 15.09 -8.13 7.75
CA SER A 595 13.92 -8.54 8.56
C SER A 595 13.82 -10.07 8.66
N LEU A 596 14.15 -10.78 7.57
CA LEU A 596 14.22 -12.24 7.55
C LEU A 596 15.33 -12.73 8.52
N VAL A 597 16.52 -12.12 8.44
CA VAL A 597 17.64 -12.44 9.35
C VAL A 597 17.25 -12.18 10.82
N LEU A 598 16.58 -11.05 11.10
CA LEU A 598 16.10 -10.72 12.45
C LEU A 598 15.09 -11.75 12.97
N SER A 599 14.13 -12.16 12.12
CA SER A 599 13.13 -13.16 12.50
C SER A 599 13.79 -14.49 12.87
N ILE A 600 14.83 -14.90 12.13
CA ILE A 600 15.63 -16.10 12.41
C ILE A 600 16.41 -15.90 13.73
N ALA A 601 17.06 -14.75 13.92
CA ALA A 601 17.87 -14.43 15.11
C ALA A 601 17.02 -14.43 16.38
N TYR A 602 15.77 -13.97 16.29
CA TYR A 602 14.83 -13.97 17.42
C TYR A 602 14.12 -15.31 17.61
N ARG A 603 14.45 -16.31 16.78
CA ARG A 603 13.89 -17.68 16.83
C ARG A 603 12.36 -17.69 16.66
N LYS A 604 11.83 -16.71 15.94
CA LYS A 604 10.39 -16.59 15.63
C LYS A 604 10.07 -17.11 14.22
N PHE A 605 11.09 -17.33 13.39
CA PHE A 605 10.92 -17.80 12.03
C PHE A 605 10.51 -19.27 12.00
N SER A 606 9.48 -19.56 11.22
CA SER A 606 9.13 -20.93 10.80
C SER A 606 8.86 -20.90 9.29
N ILE A 607 8.96 -22.05 8.63
CA ILE A 607 8.69 -22.14 7.20
C ILE A 607 7.23 -21.75 6.93
N ALA A 608 6.30 -22.12 7.82
CA ALA A 608 4.89 -21.74 7.71
C ALA A 608 4.69 -20.22 7.81
N SER A 609 5.35 -19.55 8.76
CA SER A 609 5.24 -18.09 8.91
C SER A 609 5.89 -17.36 7.72
N GLY A 610 7.02 -17.85 7.23
CA GLY A 610 7.68 -17.30 6.03
C GLY A 610 6.80 -17.42 4.80
N TYR A 611 6.17 -18.57 4.60
CA TYR A 611 5.24 -18.80 3.49
C TYR A 611 4.00 -17.88 3.60
N ASP A 612 3.44 -17.75 4.81
CA ASP A 612 2.31 -16.84 5.07
C ASP A 612 2.67 -15.39 4.73
N ALA A 613 3.90 -14.95 5.08
CA ALA A 613 4.41 -13.62 4.75
C ALA A 613 4.51 -13.43 3.23
N LEU A 614 4.99 -14.44 2.50
CA LEU A 614 5.09 -14.39 1.02
C LEU A 614 3.71 -14.27 0.37
N VAL A 615 2.73 -15.06 0.85
CA VAL A 615 1.36 -15.04 0.33
C VAL A 615 0.70 -13.68 0.57
N LYS A 616 0.79 -13.14 1.79
CA LYS A 616 0.24 -11.81 2.13
C LYS A 616 0.91 -10.71 1.31
N THR A 617 2.23 -10.79 1.13
CA THR A 617 3.00 -9.87 0.27
C THR A 617 2.46 -9.90 -1.16
N LEU A 618 2.25 -11.10 -1.70
CA LEU A 618 1.72 -11.29 -3.05
C LEU A 618 0.33 -10.64 -3.19
N GLU A 619 -0.58 -10.91 -2.26
CA GLU A 619 -1.96 -10.40 -2.28
C GLU A 619 -1.98 -8.88 -2.32
N ILE A 620 -1.21 -8.21 -1.45
CA ILE A 620 -1.16 -6.75 -1.36
C ILE A 620 -0.47 -6.16 -2.60
N THR A 621 0.60 -6.81 -3.08
CA THR A 621 1.33 -6.36 -4.29
C THR A 621 0.42 -6.36 -5.51
N VAL A 622 -0.30 -7.47 -5.76
CA VAL A 622 -1.21 -7.60 -6.90
C VAL A 622 -2.31 -6.54 -6.83
N LEU A 623 -2.88 -6.36 -5.64
CA LEU A 623 -3.92 -5.36 -5.37
C LEU A 623 -3.47 -3.96 -5.82
N ILE A 624 -2.30 -3.52 -5.38
CA ILE A 624 -1.75 -2.19 -5.66
C ILE A 624 -1.35 -2.08 -7.14
N MET A 625 -0.56 -3.03 -7.64
CA MET A 625 0.00 -2.96 -9.00
C MET A 625 -1.10 -3.03 -10.07
N PHE A 626 -2.13 -3.86 -9.86
CA PHE A 626 -3.23 -3.99 -10.81
C PHE A 626 -4.07 -2.70 -10.84
N LEU A 627 -4.27 -2.07 -9.68
CA LEU A 627 -4.99 -0.78 -9.63
C LEU A 627 -4.15 0.34 -10.25
N VAL A 628 -2.82 0.34 -10.05
CA VAL A 628 -1.89 1.29 -10.72
C VAL A 628 -2.04 1.16 -12.25
N ALA A 629 -1.97 -0.05 -12.77
CA ALA A 629 -2.07 -0.32 -14.21
C ALA A 629 -3.43 0.15 -14.77
N ALA A 630 -4.52 -0.18 -14.09
CA ALA A 630 -5.88 0.20 -14.49
C ALA A 630 -6.09 1.73 -14.44
N SER A 631 -5.54 2.37 -13.42
CA SER A 631 -5.64 3.83 -13.23
C SER A 631 -4.82 4.59 -14.29
N ASN A 632 -3.62 4.13 -14.55
CA ASN A 632 -2.75 4.71 -15.60
C ASN A 632 -3.44 4.62 -16.97
N PHE A 633 -4.08 3.55 -17.25
CA PHE A 633 -4.90 3.39 -18.45
C PHE A 633 -6.05 4.39 -18.46
N UNK A 634 -6.71 4.64 -17.49
CA UNK A 634 -7.81 5.52 -17.43
C UNK A 634 -7.39 6.95 -17.50
N UNK A 635 -6.20 7.23 -17.08
CA UNK A 635 -5.73 8.59 -17.09
C UNK A 635 -5.19 8.98 -18.47
N UNK A 636 -4.72 7.99 -19.08
CA UNK A 636 -4.25 8.23 -20.41
C UNK A 636 -5.44 8.50 -21.35
N UNK A 637 -6.44 7.78 -21.18
CA UNK A 637 -7.63 8.02 -21.93
C UNK A 637 -8.29 9.33 -21.56
N UNK A 638 -8.23 9.77 -20.35
CA UNK A 638 -8.81 11.00 -19.90
C UNK A 638 -8.03 12.21 -20.33
N UNK A 639 -6.89 12.02 -20.36
CA UNK A 639 -5.97 13.04 -20.77
C UNK A 639 -6.12 13.33 -22.30
N UNK A 640 -6.43 12.31 -22.85
CA UNK A 640 -6.67 12.46 -24.25
C UNK A 640 -7.98 13.17 -24.57
N UNK A 641 -8.88 13.03 -23.73
CA UNK A 641 -10.17 13.66 -23.85
C UNK A 641 -10.28 14.95 -23.10
N UNK A 642 -9.64 15.13 -22.05
CA UNK A 642 -9.83 16.27 -21.18
C UNK A 642 -8.79 17.35 -21.31
N UNK A 643 -7.96 17.29 -21.96
CA UNK A 643 -6.93 18.26 -22.12
C UNK A 643 -7.41 19.69 -22.24
N UNK A 644 -8.49 19.91 -22.61
CA UNK A 644 -9.10 21.23 -22.68
C UNK A 644 -9.87 21.63 -21.48
N UNK A 645 -10.30 20.77 -20.82
CA UNK A 645 -11.09 21.03 -19.64
C UNK A 645 -10.25 21.46 -18.44
N UNK A 646 -9.23 21.08 -18.33
CA UNK A 646 -8.34 21.45 -17.27
C UNK A 646 -7.93 22.92 -17.42
N UNK A 647 -7.86 23.25 -18.53
CA UNK A 647 -7.59 24.64 -18.76
C UNK A 647 -8.76 25.55 -18.43
N UNK A 648 -9.73 25.02 -18.53
CA UNK A 648 -10.90 25.76 -18.11
C UNK A 648 -11.00 25.99 -16.63
N UNK A 649 -10.58 25.18 -15.94
CA UNK A 649 -10.55 25.33 -14.52
C UNK A 649 -9.46 26.31 -14.06
N UNK A 650 -8.57 26.43 -14.75
CA UNK A 650 -7.54 27.33 -14.49
C UNK A 650 -7.93 28.78 -14.78
N UNK A 651 -8.83 28.81 -15.50
CA UNK A 651 -9.31 30.14 -15.80
C UNK A 651 -9.98 30.86 -14.69
N UNK A 652 -10.25 30.26 -13.77
CA UNK A 652 -10.78 30.90 -12.66
C UNK A 652 -9.66 31.40 -11.80
N UNK A 653 -9.09 32.25 -11.94
CA UNK A 653 -8.06 32.84 -11.23
C UNK A 653 -8.39 33.06 -9.82
N UNK A 654 -8.62 32.14 -9.29
CA UNK A 654 -8.76 32.22 -7.92
C UNK A 654 -7.41 32.29 -7.33
N UNK A 655 -7.19 32.76 -6.36
CA UNK A 655 -6.07 32.74 -5.60
C UNK A 655 -5.61 31.38 -5.54
N SER A 656 -4.36 31.22 -5.57
CA SER A 656 -3.70 29.90 -5.48
C SER A 656 -4.08 29.21 -4.16
N TRP A 657 -4.14 29.97 -3.11
CA TRP A 657 -4.60 29.48 -1.79
C TRP A 657 -6.04 28.95 -1.82
N ALA A 658 -6.94 29.68 -2.47
CA ALA A 658 -8.35 29.22 -2.55
C ALA A 658 -8.46 27.91 -3.34
N MET A 659 -7.71 27.80 -4.44
CA MET A 659 -7.69 26.59 -5.25
C MET A 659 -7.06 25.41 -4.48
N LEU A 660 -5.97 25.64 -3.76
CA LEU A 660 -5.34 24.61 -2.92
C LEU A 660 -6.34 24.10 -1.86
N PHE A 661 -7.01 25.00 -1.14
CA PHE A 661 -8.01 24.62 -0.14
C PHE A 661 -9.18 23.86 -0.75
N PHE A 662 -9.62 24.27 -1.96
CA PHE A 662 -10.67 23.54 -2.69
C PHE A 662 -10.23 22.12 -3.04
N ILE A 663 -9.01 21.96 -3.56
CA ILE A 663 -8.44 20.65 -3.91
C ILE A 663 -8.34 19.76 -2.66
N LEU A 664 -7.80 20.29 -1.56
CA LEU A 664 -7.66 19.52 -0.31
C LEU A 664 -9.03 19.16 0.28
N ALA A 665 -10.01 20.09 0.21
CA ALA A 665 -11.39 19.81 0.66
C ALA A 665 -12.05 18.73 -0.21
N LEU A 666 -11.83 18.78 -1.52
CA LEU A 666 -12.34 17.75 -2.45
C LEU A 666 -11.75 16.37 -2.11
N ILE A 667 -10.41 16.31 -1.91
CA ILE A 667 -9.71 15.05 -1.53
C ILE A 667 -10.23 14.55 -0.17
N PHE A 668 -10.44 15.45 0.78
CA PHE A 668 -10.99 15.13 2.12
C PHE A 668 -12.37 14.47 2.00
N VAL A 669 -13.28 15.10 1.23
CA VAL A 669 -14.65 14.60 1.04
C VAL A 669 -14.64 13.26 0.29
N LEU A 670 -13.82 13.15 -0.78
CA LEU A 670 -13.68 11.91 -1.55
C LEU A 670 -13.03 10.80 -0.72
N GLY A 671 -12.21 11.17 0.26
CA GLY A 671 -11.58 10.21 1.19
C GLY A 671 -12.59 9.45 2.04
N TRP A 672 -13.80 9.99 2.23
CA TRP A 672 -14.84 9.30 2.99
C TRP A 672 -15.31 8.00 2.31
N PRO A 673 -15.72 8.03 1.04
CA PRO A 673 -16.15 6.81 0.35
C PRO A 673 -15.01 6.02 -0.31
N LEU A 674 -13.87 6.65 -0.56
CA LEU A 674 -12.75 6.05 -1.28
C LEU A 674 -11.55 5.90 -0.35
N GLU A 675 -10.82 4.81 -0.50
CA GLU A 675 -9.51 4.64 0.13
C GLU A 675 -8.48 5.54 -0.56
N TRP A 676 -7.27 5.64 0.01
CA TRP A 676 -6.19 6.48 -0.51
C TRP A 676 -5.75 6.05 -1.93
N VAL A 677 -5.79 4.74 -2.23
CA VAL A 677 -5.23 4.21 -3.49
C VAL A 677 -5.99 4.78 -4.72
N PRO A 678 -7.34 4.71 -4.80
CA PRO A 678 -8.05 5.33 -5.93
C PRO A 678 -7.84 6.84 -6.01
N ILE A 679 -7.75 7.52 -4.87
CA ILE A 679 -7.56 8.99 -4.86
C ILE A 679 -6.20 9.35 -5.44
N VAL A 680 -5.13 8.70 -4.98
CA VAL A 680 -3.77 8.95 -5.45
C VAL A 680 -3.63 8.61 -6.93
N LEU A 681 -4.23 7.50 -7.38
CA LEU A 681 -4.03 7.00 -8.74
C LEU A 681 -4.97 7.60 -9.78
N ILE A 682 -6.11 8.16 -9.35
CA ILE A 682 -7.13 8.67 -10.28
C ILE A 682 -7.33 10.17 -10.09
N ILE A 683 -7.68 10.58 -8.86
CA ILE A 683 -8.07 11.97 -8.59
C ILE A 683 -6.85 12.90 -8.67
N VAL A 684 -5.73 12.50 -8.06
CA VAL A 684 -4.51 13.33 -8.02
C VAL A 684 -3.98 13.61 -9.44
N PRO A 685 -3.83 12.63 -10.36
CA PRO A 685 -3.40 12.94 -11.73
C PRO A 685 -4.36 13.87 -12.49
N ILE A 686 -5.66 13.78 -12.23
CA ILE A 686 -6.66 14.67 -12.85
C ILE A 686 -6.44 16.11 -12.36
N LEU A 687 -6.09 16.28 -11.09
CA LEU A 687 -5.86 17.59 -10.47
C LEU A 687 -4.47 18.16 -10.74
N LEU A 688 -3.51 17.30 -11.11
CA LEU A 688 -2.09 17.67 -11.26
C LEU A 688 -1.88 18.87 -12.22
N PRO A 689 -2.49 18.92 -13.42
CA PRO A 689 -2.29 20.08 -14.31
C PRO A 689 -2.78 21.40 -13.68
N VAL A 690 -3.76 21.35 -12.78
CA VAL A 690 -4.22 22.55 -12.06
C VAL A 690 -3.20 22.93 -10.99
N VAL A 691 -2.70 21.95 -10.24
CA VAL A 691 -1.70 22.16 -9.16
C VAL A 691 -0.44 22.83 -9.74
N GLU A 692 0.00 22.40 -10.92
CA GLU A 692 1.19 22.92 -11.60
C GLU A 692 1.09 24.40 -11.96
N THR A 693 -0.14 24.94 -12.04
CA THR A 693 -0.36 26.36 -12.35
C THR A 693 -0.39 27.25 -11.09
N LEU A 694 -0.40 26.62 -9.89
CA LEU A 694 -0.50 27.37 -8.63
C LEU A 694 0.85 28.02 -8.28
N ASP A 695 0.82 29.25 -7.83
CA ASP A 695 2.01 30.01 -7.45
C ASP A 695 2.00 30.28 -5.93
N PHE A 696 3.00 29.75 -5.25
CA PHE A 696 3.29 29.95 -3.83
C PHE A 696 4.72 30.45 -3.61
N GLY A 697 5.41 30.85 -4.68
CA GLY A 697 6.81 31.26 -4.62
C GLY A 697 7.76 30.07 -4.43
N LEU A 698 7.34 28.85 -4.79
CA LEU A 698 8.13 27.62 -4.70
C LEU A 698 8.56 27.20 -6.12
N SER A 699 9.68 26.48 -6.21
CA SER A 699 10.05 25.84 -7.47
C SER A 699 8.99 24.78 -7.84
N GLN A 700 8.88 24.42 -9.13
CA GLN A 700 7.92 23.42 -9.60
C GLN A 700 8.10 22.07 -8.86
N ALA A 701 9.36 21.65 -8.68
CA ALA A 701 9.68 20.41 -7.96
C ALA A 701 9.23 20.49 -6.49
N ASP A 702 9.58 21.61 -5.81
CA ASP A 702 9.19 21.82 -4.41
C ASP A 702 7.67 21.86 -4.25
N LEU A 703 6.97 22.48 -5.19
CA LEU A 703 5.49 22.57 -5.18
C LEU A 703 4.89 21.16 -5.21
N LEU A 704 5.37 20.30 -6.11
CA LEU A 704 4.85 18.93 -6.25
C LEU A 704 5.19 18.07 -5.03
N ILE A 705 6.40 18.20 -4.49
CA ILE A 705 6.83 17.48 -3.27
C ILE A 705 5.93 17.91 -2.09
N TRP A 706 5.78 19.23 -1.89
CA TRP A 706 4.94 19.78 -0.82
C TRP A 706 3.48 19.34 -0.98
N PHE A 707 2.94 19.42 -2.19
CA PHE A 707 1.57 18.98 -2.52
C PHE A 707 1.40 17.49 -2.20
N ALA A 708 2.36 16.64 -2.56
CA ALA A 708 2.34 15.20 -2.26
C ALA A 708 2.19 14.96 -0.74
N ILE A 709 2.95 15.68 0.07
CA ILE A 709 2.89 15.56 1.53
C ILE A 709 1.53 16.06 2.06
N LEU A 710 1.01 17.16 1.52
CA LEU A 710 -0.34 17.64 1.89
C LEU A 710 -1.42 16.60 1.59
N VAL A 711 -1.35 15.97 0.41
CA VAL A 711 -2.26 14.88 0.02
C VAL A 711 -2.12 13.70 0.98
N ALA A 712 -0.88 13.31 1.29
CA ALA A 712 -0.59 12.18 2.19
C ALA A 712 -1.19 12.39 3.58
N VAL A 713 -0.97 13.57 4.16
CA VAL A 713 -1.51 13.93 5.49
C VAL A 713 -3.04 14.02 5.43
N ASN A 714 -3.58 14.62 4.36
CA ASN A 714 -5.02 14.79 4.18
C ASN A 714 -5.71 13.41 4.07
N LEU A 715 -5.11 12.46 3.34
CA LEU A 715 -5.68 11.11 3.13
C LEU A 715 -5.68 10.26 4.41
N GLN A 716 -4.82 10.56 5.38
CA GLN A 716 -4.89 9.90 6.69
C GLN A 716 -6.24 10.15 7.36
N THR A 717 -6.88 11.30 7.11
CA THR A 717 -8.21 11.64 7.65
C THR A 717 -9.28 10.65 7.17
N ALA A 718 -9.11 10.06 5.98
CA ALA A 718 -10.05 9.08 5.43
C ALA A 718 -10.16 7.84 6.31
N TRP A 719 -9.05 7.44 6.96
CA TRP A 719 -9.03 6.30 7.87
C TRP A 719 -9.64 6.60 9.23
N LEU A 720 -9.76 7.89 9.59
CA LEU A 720 -10.25 8.35 10.89
C LEU A 720 -11.65 8.98 10.80
N SER A 721 -12.21 9.12 9.59
CA SER A 721 -13.48 9.85 9.37
C SER A 721 -14.66 8.89 9.22
N PRO A 722 -15.72 9.00 10.06
CA PRO A 722 -16.98 8.32 9.75
C PRO A 722 -17.54 8.86 8.43
N PRO A 723 -18.33 8.10 7.67
CA PRO A 723 -18.93 6.79 8.01
C PRO A 723 -18.08 5.57 7.67
N VAL A 724 -17.01 5.71 6.89
CA VAL A 724 -16.26 4.54 6.43
C VAL A 724 -15.19 4.13 7.45
N ALA A 725 -14.34 5.06 7.90
CA ALA A 725 -13.39 4.89 9.01
C ALA A 725 -12.89 3.45 9.20
N LEU A 726 -12.23 2.91 8.19
CA LEU A 726 -11.80 1.48 8.17
C LEU A 726 -11.00 1.08 9.41
N SER A 727 -10.23 2.02 9.98
CA SER A 727 -9.45 1.76 11.21
C SER A 727 -10.37 1.41 12.39
N ALA A 728 -11.60 1.96 12.43
CA ALA A 728 -12.58 1.62 13.48
C ALA A 728 -13.00 0.15 13.38
N TYR A 729 -13.23 -0.34 12.17
CA TYR A 729 -13.62 -1.74 11.95
C TYR A 729 -12.47 -2.71 12.27
N PHE A 730 -11.25 -2.35 11.91
CA PHE A 730 -10.06 -3.16 12.26
C PHE A 730 -9.92 -3.25 13.79
N LEU A 731 -10.10 -2.12 14.49
CA LEU A 731 -10.01 -2.09 15.95
C LEU A 731 -11.18 -2.86 16.58
N LYS A 732 -12.42 -2.64 16.13
CA LYS A 732 -13.62 -3.35 16.62
C LYS A 732 -13.48 -4.85 16.43
N GLY A 733 -12.85 -5.28 15.34
CA GLY A 733 -12.61 -6.69 15.04
C GLY A 733 -11.71 -7.41 16.05
N VAL A 734 -10.83 -6.67 16.74
CA VAL A 734 -9.90 -7.24 17.75
C VAL A 734 -10.26 -6.85 19.18
N VAL A 735 -11.09 -5.82 19.36
CA VAL A 735 -11.56 -5.37 20.68
C VAL A 735 -13.09 -5.26 20.65
N PRO A 736 -13.79 -6.39 20.58
CA PRO A 736 -15.26 -6.39 20.44
C PRO A 736 -16.01 -5.77 21.62
N GLU A 737 -15.38 -5.68 22.80
CA GLU A 737 -15.98 -5.09 24.00
C GLU A 737 -16.10 -3.57 23.94
N TRP A 738 -15.35 -2.88 23.06
CA TRP A 738 -15.45 -1.42 22.91
C TRP A 738 -16.61 -1.07 21.97
N ASP A 739 -17.46 -0.13 22.38
CA ASP A 739 -18.58 0.34 21.56
C ASP A 739 -18.03 1.12 20.35
N LEU A 740 -18.56 0.82 19.16
CA LEU A 740 -18.17 1.48 17.90
C LEU A 740 -18.36 3.00 17.97
N LYS A 741 -19.40 3.45 18.66
CA LYS A 741 -19.66 4.88 18.89
C LYS A 741 -18.52 5.54 19.63
N ASP A 742 -18.01 4.90 20.69
CA ASP A 742 -16.88 5.44 21.47
C ASP A 742 -15.58 5.42 20.66
N ILE A 743 -15.37 4.40 19.80
CA ILE A 743 -14.24 4.33 18.88
C ILE A 743 -14.30 5.53 17.94
N TYR A 744 -15.44 5.80 17.30
CA TYR A 744 -15.63 6.93 16.39
C TYR A 744 -15.38 8.28 17.09
N LEU A 745 -15.92 8.46 18.31
CA LEU A 745 -15.72 9.70 19.06
C LEU A 745 -14.26 9.93 19.43
N GLY A 746 -13.52 8.86 19.70
CA GLY A 746 -12.08 8.91 19.94
C GLY A 746 -11.32 9.32 18.68
N MET A 747 -11.62 8.69 17.57
CA MET A 747 -11.00 8.95 16.27
C MET A 747 -11.20 10.41 15.83
N MET A 748 -12.41 10.95 16.04
CA MET A 748 -12.72 12.34 15.69
C MET A 748 -11.82 13.34 16.41
N GLN A 749 -11.46 13.06 17.68
CA GLN A 749 -10.54 13.91 18.45
C GLN A 749 -9.16 13.99 17.76
N PHE A 750 -8.63 12.82 17.36
CA PHE A 750 -7.33 12.73 16.69
C PHE A 750 -7.37 13.27 15.26
N MET A 751 -8.50 13.15 14.58
CA MET A 751 -8.70 13.76 13.25
C MET A 751 -8.56 15.28 13.33
N VAL A 752 -9.10 15.93 14.38
CA VAL A 752 -8.95 17.37 14.59
C VAL A 752 -7.46 17.73 14.77
N ILE A 753 -6.73 16.94 15.57
CA ILE A 753 -5.27 17.16 15.76
C ILE A 753 -4.53 17.01 14.42
N GLN A 754 -4.93 16.03 13.61
CA GLN A 754 -4.35 15.81 12.28
C GLN A 754 -4.60 17.00 11.36
N LEU A 755 -5.80 17.58 11.37
CA LEU A 755 -6.12 18.79 10.59
C LEU A 755 -5.28 19.98 11.05
N ILE A 756 -4.97 20.07 12.35
CA ILE A 756 -4.03 21.09 12.88
C ILE A 756 -2.63 20.85 12.29
N GLY A 757 -2.18 19.60 12.28
CA GLY A 757 -0.90 19.21 11.65
C GLY A 757 -0.86 19.56 10.16
N LEU A 758 -1.94 19.26 9.43
CA LEU A 758 -2.09 19.62 8.02
C LEU A 758 -1.99 21.14 7.82
N ALA A 759 -2.70 21.91 8.65
CA ALA A 759 -2.66 23.39 8.60
C ALA A 759 -1.24 23.91 8.82
N LEU A 760 -0.50 23.33 9.78
CA LEU A 760 0.90 23.70 10.03
C LEU A 760 1.78 23.48 8.79
N ILE A 761 1.60 22.34 8.08
CA ILE A 761 2.37 22.03 6.86
C ILE A 761 1.96 22.96 5.71
N ILE A 762 0.66 23.33 5.63
CA ILE A 762 0.15 24.28 4.61
C ILE A 762 0.83 25.64 4.79
N PHE A 763 0.80 26.19 6.02
CA PHE A 763 1.30 27.54 6.29
C PHE A 763 2.82 27.61 6.43
N PHE A 764 3.48 26.47 6.73
CA PHE A 764 4.93 26.37 6.85
C PHE A 764 5.47 25.26 5.94
N PRO A 765 5.56 25.49 4.62
CA PRO A 765 6.03 24.45 3.68
C PRO A 765 7.41 23.89 4.03
N GLN A 766 8.23 24.66 4.76
CA GLN A 766 9.57 24.21 5.18
C GLN A 766 9.54 22.97 6.08
N ILE A 767 8.41 22.66 6.71
CA ILE A 767 8.24 21.43 7.49
C ILE A 767 8.43 20.20 6.57
N ALA A 768 7.93 20.29 5.33
CA ALA A 768 8.10 19.23 4.33
C ALA A 768 9.37 19.42 3.49
N LEU A 769 9.71 20.67 3.13
CA LEU A 769 10.75 20.96 2.13
C LEU A 769 12.15 21.13 2.71
N TRP A 770 12.30 21.29 4.03
CA TRP A 770 13.61 21.55 4.64
C TRP A 770 14.58 20.40 4.39
N LEU A 771 14.16 19.16 4.62
CA LEU A 771 15.03 17.99 4.51
C LEU A 771 15.39 17.67 3.04
N PRO A 772 14.47 17.67 2.06
CA PRO A 772 14.82 17.49 0.65
C PRO A 772 15.80 18.56 0.15
N ASN A 773 15.58 19.82 0.53
CA ASN A 773 16.43 20.95 0.06
C ASN A 773 17.76 21.04 0.80
N TYR A 774 17.89 20.39 1.96
CA TYR A 774 19.13 20.37 2.75
C TYR A 774 20.09 19.27 2.25
N TRP A 775 19.60 18.19 1.69
CA TRP A 775 20.31 17.01 1.22
C TRP A 775 20.02 16.72 -0.25
#